data_0ca024ba914889f38008b56c0131e6a5
#
_entry.id   0ca024ba914889f38008b56c0131e6a5
#
_cell.length_a   1.000
_cell.length_b   1.000
_cell.length_c   1.000
_cell.angle_alpha   90.00
_cell.angle_beta   90.00
_cell.angle_gamma   90.00
#
_symmetry.space_group_name_H-M   'P 1'
#
loop_
_entity.id
_entity.type
_entity.pdbx_description
1 polymer ?
#
loop_
_entity_poly.entity_id
_entity_poly.type
_entity_poly.pdbx_seq_one_letter_code
_entity_poly.pdbx_strand_id
1 'polypeptide(L)'
;MAKMIDKLPEYEGEKKVWEYFSKNLPQQYVVYNNRSIKGWEYDFCVMAENVGLFIIEVKGWLPQNIFNVVSEDAIILSGEEQPQASPRKQARGYRFNMINLLKQELGMNPLVMDLVCYPMISKNEYLEKRLDVVSDETETIFKEDLEDPALLFQKLMGRYNINKSTPHDILDAKRFALIRHHFEPNFDLKESEENLNPGYSRLRIEKNLLSNDKADEIVEEYFKGIKEIVFVDSRESMCLLANKVESILFKKKLAPVKGNLAVGTRKFDDSTLKDLYSIFNFEVYVLNDIESYVNDSILIEEGLFDDEQKTLLKSLAEVTPFNFQQFEIEHAPSSSNIMVAAGAGTGKTYSMVSRVAYLCNRTADAVVDIVSDIAMITFTKDAAENMNSRLKRMFMNYFVLTSNEKYMHLIEDMSQIQISTIHKFAISLLRKECMRMGIGFDSQISSETFERRNIYHSKLDIYLSEKTEENPNFVHQLTIPSYELESMLIGFCDQLYNRSIDIKTVDTSSLGNPIGSIPYFNELIERVVIPSEIQYANDLKEKNLISLRDCMINIHKFVENNSIRGTGINYKYVFIDEFQDTDDVQIETILGLQKMFGNDCRLFVVGDLKQSIYRFRGATLSAFEKVGASSDLWKEYSLNRNYRTDGRLLDIFDAVFTEMGAQELLPYEDEDHLKSRVIKEYTDDLLVRKVETHGKDKDKFIEDLFNEIRFQKEEIEKLSKQNKLSKEEMTIAILVRYNYQISNLVKAAEDTELVIKVTEGGNLFRLPSTRDLYKLVLAITHPYNKVYLVNLIESNYVSMKIQLSNFKGYKSEEKLDELVRILDEYFMLLLGKKWNEIISDFETRPVLVVLREIYEAIKPWITYSNNKELQLDYKSNYECLLEKITQKYSREYLTVNMIGEYLKINITTYQEWC
;
A
#
# COMPACT_ATOMS: atom_id res chain seq x y z
N MET A 1 -10.41 -29.58 -8.78
CA MET A 1 -8.96 -29.33 -8.66
C MET A 1 -8.76 -28.33 -7.55
N ALA A 2 -7.77 -28.55 -6.68
CA ALA A 2 -7.47 -27.65 -5.59
C ALA A 2 -7.04 -26.27 -6.12
N LYS A 3 -7.21 -25.24 -5.30
CA LYS A 3 -6.76 -23.88 -5.63
C LYS A 3 -5.27 -23.75 -5.27
N MET A 4 -4.42 -23.80 -6.28
CA MET A 4 -2.98 -23.53 -6.13
C MET A 4 -2.77 -22.00 -6.12
N ILE A 5 -2.15 -21.47 -5.07
CA ILE A 5 -1.98 -20.02 -4.93
C ILE A 5 -0.64 -19.55 -5.47
N ASP A 6 0.42 -20.29 -5.19
CA ASP A 6 1.77 -19.92 -5.56
C ASP A 6 2.20 -20.60 -6.88
N LYS A 7 3.28 -20.08 -7.48
CA LYS A 7 3.82 -20.59 -8.74
C LYS A 7 4.37 -22.01 -8.60
N LEU A 8 4.52 -22.67 -9.72
CA LEU A 8 5.15 -23.99 -9.79
C LEU A 8 6.55 -23.95 -9.13
N PRO A 9 6.85 -24.86 -8.18
CA PRO A 9 8.16 -24.91 -7.52
C PRO A 9 9.32 -25.18 -8.49
N GLU A 10 10.54 -24.88 -8.06
CA GLU A 10 11.74 -25.08 -8.90
C GLU A 10 12.29 -26.53 -8.81
N TYR A 11 12.17 -27.17 -7.65
CA TYR A 11 12.72 -28.49 -7.41
C TYR A 11 11.81 -29.61 -7.94
N GLU A 12 12.40 -30.61 -8.57
CA GLU A 12 11.70 -31.71 -9.26
C GLU A 12 10.73 -32.49 -8.36
N GLY A 13 11.14 -32.77 -7.11
CA GLY A 13 10.28 -33.45 -6.14
C GLY A 13 9.03 -32.64 -5.79
N GLU A 14 9.19 -31.36 -5.57
CA GLU A 14 8.10 -30.43 -5.26
C GLU A 14 7.20 -30.18 -6.47
N LYS A 15 7.75 -30.06 -7.69
CA LYS A 15 6.97 -29.96 -8.94
C LYS A 15 6.00 -31.12 -9.08
N LYS A 16 6.50 -32.33 -8.82
CA LYS A 16 5.69 -33.54 -8.90
C LYS A 16 4.55 -33.51 -7.89
N VAL A 17 4.82 -33.12 -6.65
CA VAL A 17 3.79 -32.96 -5.60
C VAL A 17 2.78 -31.88 -5.99
N TRP A 18 3.26 -30.73 -6.47
CA TRP A 18 2.40 -29.63 -6.94
C TRP A 18 1.43 -30.07 -8.04
N GLU A 19 1.94 -30.83 -9.02
CA GLU A 19 1.12 -31.35 -10.12
C GLU A 19 0.05 -32.34 -9.64
N TYR A 20 0.40 -33.23 -8.72
CA TYR A 20 -0.56 -34.17 -8.14
C TYR A 20 -1.59 -33.48 -7.27
N PHE A 21 -1.20 -32.51 -6.45
CA PHE A 21 -2.13 -31.76 -5.61
C PHE A 21 -3.09 -30.93 -6.48
N SER A 22 -2.59 -30.30 -7.52
CA SER A 22 -3.45 -29.53 -8.43
C SER A 22 -4.51 -30.38 -9.11
N LYS A 23 -4.20 -31.63 -9.44
CA LYS A 23 -5.11 -32.55 -10.14
C LYS A 23 -6.03 -33.33 -9.20
N ASN A 24 -5.51 -33.78 -8.07
CA ASN A 24 -6.10 -34.82 -7.25
C ASN A 24 -6.79 -34.32 -5.97
N LEU A 25 -6.43 -33.14 -5.46
CA LEU A 25 -7.11 -32.61 -4.29
C LEU A 25 -8.46 -31.96 -4.65
N PRO A 26 -9.45 -32.04 -3.73
CA PRO A 26 -10.76 -31.41 -3.92
C PRO A 26 -10.68 -29.88 -4.14
N GLN A 27 -11.63 -29.32 -4.88
CA GLN A 27 -11.67 -27.90 -5.23
C GLN A 27 -11.77 -26.94 -4.02
N GLN A 28 -12.31 -27.41 -2.93
CA GLN A 28 -12.41 -26.67 -1.66
C GLN A 28 -11.09 -26.54 -0.91
N TYR A 29 -10.03 -27.21 -1.36
CA TYR A 29 -8.71 -27.14 -0.74
C TYR A 29 -7.90 -26.01 -1.36
N VAL A 30 -7.16 -25.29 -0.49
CA VAL A 30 -6.25 -24.22 -0.90
C VAL A 30 -4.83 -24.67 -0.57
N VAL A 31 -3.93 -24.53 -1.53
CA VAL A 31 -2.54 -24.98 -1.41
C VAL A 31 -1.59 -23.80 -1.60
N TYR A 32 -0.75 -23.59 -0.61
CA TYR A 32 0.39 -22.68 -0.63
C TYR A 32 1.68 -23.47 -0.70
N ASN A 33 2.68 -22.95 -1.41
CA ASN A 33 4.00 -23.60 -1.46
C ASN A 33 5.14 -22.58 -1.38
N ASN A 34 6.28 -23.03 -0.85
CA ASN A 34 7.55 -22.29 -0.75
C ASN A 34 7.38 -20.91 -0.11
N ARG A 35 6.64 -20.84 1.01
CA ARG A 35 6.47 -19.61 1.78
C ARG A 35 7.21 -19.65 3.09
N SER A 36 7.75 -18.51 3.48
CA SER A 36 8.48 -18.34 4.71
C SER A 36 7.57 -17.90 5.86
N ILE A 37 7.70 -18.58 7.01
CA ILE A 37 7.09 -18.17 8.28
C ILE A 37 8.22 -17.88 9.28
N LYS A 38 8.37 -16.62 9.66
CA LYS A 38 9.41 -16.18 10.61
C LYS A 38 10.82 -16.66 10.25
N GLY A 39 11.13 -16.63 8.94
CA GLY A 39 12.43 -17.05 8.41
C GLY A 39 12.58 -18.57 8.19
N TRP A 40 11.52 -19.36 8.34
CA TRP A 40 11.47 -20.78 8.04
C TRP A 40 10.57 -21.03 6.84
N GLU A 41 11.12 -21.59 5.79
CA GLU A 41 10.43 -21.90 4.54
C GLU A 41 9.85 -23.32 4.62
N TYR A 42 8.54 -23.48 4.39
CA TYR A 42 7.88 -24.75 4.28
C TYR A 42 7.56 -25.07 2.82
N ASP A 43 7.62 -26.36 2.44
CA ASP A 43 7.41 -26.75 1.05
C ASP A 43 5.94 -26.62 0.66
N PHE A 44 5.00 -27.20 1.44
CA PHE A 44 3.57 -27.06 1.19
C PHE A 44 2.75 -26.85 2.46
N CYS A 45 1.71 -26.01 2.33
CA CYS A 45 0.63 -25.91 3.30
C CYS A 45 -0.70 -26.12 2.58
N VAL A 46 -1.39 -27.21 2.90
CA VAL A 46 -2.71 -27.54 2.39
C VAL A 46 -3.75 -27.16 3.41
N MET A 47 -4.66 -26.27 3.08
CA MET A 47 -5.72 -25.78 3.95
C MET A 47 -7.07 -26.30 3.49
N ALA A 48 -7.85 -26.88 4.40
CA ALA A 48 -9.16 -27.44 4.15
C ALA A 48 -10.17 -26.97 5.20
N GLU A 49 -11.28 -26.37 4.73
CA GLU A 49 -12.35 -25.88 5.58
C GLU A 49 -12.95 -27.03 6.40
N ASN A 50 -13.28 -26.76 7.68
CA ASN A 50 -13.77 -27.70 8.69
C ASN A 50 -12.82 -28.89 9.02
N VAL A 51 -11.59 -28.87 8.49
CA VAL A 51 -10.57 -29.90 8.74
C VAL A 51 -9.35 -29.29 9.44
N GLY A 52 -8.67 -28.34 8.82
CA GLY A 52 -7.48 -27.70 9.36
C GLY A 52 -6.41 -27.46 8.31
N LEU A 53 -5.16 -27.32 8.77
CA LEU A 53 -3.99 -27.11 7.93
C LEU A 53 -3.06 -28.32 7.98
N PHE A 54 -2.55 -28.72 6.83
CA PHE A 54 -1.51 -29.74 6.70
C PHE A 54 -0.22 -29.07 6.23
N ILE A 55 0.82 -29.15 7.06
CA ILE A 55 2.17 -28.71 6.69
C ILE A 55 2.91 -29.94 6.18
N ILE A 56 3.37 -29.91 4.95
CA ILE A 56 3.96 -31.04 4.26
C ILE A 56 5.38 -30.68 3.85
N GLU A 57 6.34 -31.41 4.38
CA GLU A 57 7.75 -31.34 3.99
C GLU A 57 8.02 -32.35 2.89
N VAL A 58 8.58 -31.92 1.77
CA VAL A 58 8.81 -32.76 0.59
C VAL A 58 10.30 -33.05 0.44
N LYS A 59 10.64 -34.33 0.31
CA LYS A 59 12.00 -34.75 -0.01
C LYS A 59 12.03 -35.51 -1.33
N GLY A 60 12.46 -34.84 -2.40
CA GLY A 60 12.66 -35.42 -3.74
C GLY A 60 13.80 -36.42 -3.84
N TRP A 61 14.16 -37.08 -2.72
CA TRP A 61 15.23 -38.05 -2.69
C TRP A 61 14.85 -39.36 -3.44
N LEU A 62 15.83 -39.92 -4.12
CA LEU A 62 15.75 -41.29 -4.60
C LEU A 62 16.26 -42.24 -3.49
N PRO A 63 15.86 -43.53 -3.45
CA PRO A 63 16.30 -44.49 -2.43
C PRO A 63 17.83 -44.57 -2.25
N GLN A 64 18.56 -44.38 -3.35
CA GLN A 64 20.04 -44.37 -3.36
C GLN A 64 20.68 -43.14 -2.71
N ASN A 65 19.94 -42.06 -2.55
CA ASN A 65 20.44 -40.86 -1.88
C ASN A 65 20.52 -41.04 -0.36
N ILE A 66 19.86 -42.05 0.21
CA ILE A 66 19.80 -42.28 1.65
C ILE A 66 20.88 -43.30 2.01
N PHE A 67 21.90 -42.84 2.76
CA PHE A 67 23.00 -43.67 3.20
C PHE A 67 22.68 -44.39 4.51
N ASN A 68 22.25 -43.64 5.55
CA ASN A 68 21.91 -44.21 6.86
C ASN A 68 20.93 -43.34 7.64
N VAL A 69 20.04 -43.96 8.39
CA VAL A 69 19.17 -43.30 9.36
C VAL A 69 19.82 -43.39 10.73
N VAL A 70 20.20 -42.26 11.31
CA VAL A 70 20.93 -42.22 12.59
C VAL A 70 19.97 -42.23 13.77
N SER A 71 18.90 -41.48 13.70
CA SER A 71 17.86 -41.37 14.73
C SER A 71 16.56 -40.81 14.13
N GLU A 72 15.52 -40.67 14.95
CA GLU A 72 14.27 -39.97 14.55
C GLU A 72 14.52 -38.54 14.00
N ASP A 73 15.57 -37.90 14.48
CA ASP A 73 15.88 -36.48 14.19
C ASP A 73 16.98 -36.27 13.17
N ALA A 74 17.68 -37.33 12.71
CA ALA A 74 18.88 -37.21 11.91
C ALA A 74 19.06 -38.31 10.87
N ILE A 75 19.40 -37.90 9.64
CA ILE A 75 19.67 -38.78 8.48
C ILE A 75 21.01 -38.40 7.86
N ILE A 76 21.75 -39.40 7.34
CA ILE A 76 22.94 -39.16 6.53
C ILE A 76 22.59 -39.47 5.07
N LEU A 77 22.87 -38.52 4.18
CA LEU A 77 22.70 -38.68 2.75
C LEU A 77 24.00 -39.21 2.11
N SER A 78 23.88 -39.85 0.96
CA SER A 78 25.01 -40.40 0.22
C SER A 78 25.94 -39.28 -0.24
N GLY A 79 27.20 -39.34 0.18
CA GLY A 79 28.24 -38.33 -0.10
C GLY A 79 28.38 -37.24 0.97
N GLU A 80 27.62 -37.29 2.07
CA GLU A 80 27.75 -36.37 3.20
C GLU A 80 28.34 -37.10 4.42
N GLU A 81 29.22 -36.39 5.15
CA GLU A 81 29.85 -36.95 6.35
C GLU A 81 29.09 -36.61 7.63
N GLN A 82 28.24 -35.54 7.59
CA GLN A 82 27.49 -35.08 8.76
C GLN A 82 26.01 -35.39 8.65
N PRO A 83 25.34 -35.77 9.77
CA PRO A 83 23.90 -35.97 9.79
C PRO A 83 23.13 -34.65 9.54
N GLN A 84 22.13 -34.70 8.66
CA GLN A 84 21.17 -33.67 8.47
C GLN A 84 19.93 -33.82 9.35
N ALA A 85 19.22 -32.73 9.62
CA ALA A 85 17.96 -32.81 10.32
C ALA A 85 16.94 -33.62 9.51
N SER A 86 16.22 -34.51 10.17
CA SER A 86 15.23 -35.37 9.52
C SER A 86 14.05 -34.53 8.98
N PRO A 87 13.41 -34.94 7.88
CA PRO A 87 12.23 -34.26 7.33
C PRO A 87 11.09 -34.10 8.33
N ARG A 88 10.91 -35.09 9.20
CA ARG A 88 9.91 -35.02 10.26
C ARG A 88 10.20 -33.91 11.27
N LYS A 89 11.45 -33.75 11.67
CA LYS A 89 11.87 -32.66 12.56
C LYS A 89 11.63 -31.32 11.94
N GLN A 90 11.88 -31.20 10.63
CA GLN A 90 11.58 -29.97 9.87
C GLN A 90 10.08 -29.71 9.83
N ALA A 91 9.26 -30.65 9.39
CA ALA A 91 7.80 -30.53 9.33
C ALA A 91 7.18 -30.16 10.70
N ARG A 92 7.66 -30.77 11.79
CA ARG A 92 7.24 -30.44 13.16
C ARG A 92 7.61 -29.01 13.54
N GLY A 93 8.81 -28.57 13.18
CA GLY A 93 9.26 -27.19 13.41
C GLY A 93 8.33 -26.19 12.71
N TYR A 94 7.99 -26.43 11.46
CA TYR A 94 7.08 -25.58 10.68
C TYR A 94 5.66 -25.59 11.24
N ARG A 95 5.15 -26.75 11.66
CA ARG A 95 3.87 -26.87 12.35
C ARG A 95 3.81 -25.99 13.60
N PHE A 96 4.82 -26.04 14.48
CA PHE A 96 4.86 -25.21 15.68
C PHE A 96 4.94 -23.72 15.35
N ASN A 97 5.71 -23.35 14.34
CA ASN A 97 5.81 -21.98 13.88
C ASN A 97 4.47 -21.48 13.31
N MET A 98 3.77 -22.33 12.55
CA MET A 98 2.42 -22.03 12.04
C MET A 98 1.42 -21.82 13.18
N ILE A 99 1.37 -22.72 14.17
CA ILE A 99 0.49 -22.58 15.33
C ILE A 99 0.79 -21.27 16.08
N ASN A 100 2.06 -20.96 16.29
CA ASN A 100 2.47 -19.75 16.99
C ASN A 100 2.09 -18.48 16.19
N LEU A 101 2.25 -18.50 14.86
CA LEU A 101 1.84 -17.41 13.98
C LEU A 101 0.33 -17.17 14.11
N LEU A 102 -0.48 -18.20 13.91
CA LEU A 102 -1.94 -18.10 13.92
C LEU A 102 -2.49 -17.65 15.30
N LYS A 103 -1.84 -18.10 16.39
CA LYS A 103 -2.19 -17.64 17.75
C LYS A 103 -1.80 -16.18 18.00
N GLN A 104 -0.62 -15.78 17.58
CA GLN A 104 -0.10 -14.44 17.86
C GLN A 104 -0.75 -13.37 16.99
N GLU A 105 -0.96 -13.65 15.71
CA GLU A 105 -1.40 -12.66 14.75
C GLU A 105 -2.91 -12.67 14.51
N LEU A 106 -3.54 -13.86 14.58
CA LEU A 106 -4.97 -14.01 14.31
C LEU A 106 -5.79 -14.41 15.55
N GLY A 107 -5.15 -14.65 16.69
CA GLY A 107 -5.83 -15.03 17.92
C GLY A 107 -6.56 -16.36 17.87
N MET A 108 -6.20 -17.27 16.95
CA MET A 108 -6.88 -18.54 16.73
C MET A 108 -5.94 -19.72 16.83
N ASN A 109 -6.48 -20.90 17.18
CA ASN A 109 -5.73 -22.14 17.32
C ASN A 109 -6.37 -23.26 16.50
N PRO A 110 -6.40 -23.18 15.17
CA PRO A 110 -6.95 -24.25 14.35
C PRO A 110 -6.08 -25.51 14.42
N LEU A 111 -6.64 -26.63 13.99
CA LEU A 111 -5.88 -27.88 13.91
C LEU A 111 -4.81 -27.76 12.81
N VAL A 112 -3.54 -27.85 13.21
CA VAL A 112 -2.39 -27.87 12.30
C VAL A 112 -1.70 -29.22 12.42
N MET A 113 -1.52 -29.91 11.32
CA MET A 113 -0.96 -31.27 11.22
C MET A 113 0.30 -31.24 10.36
N ASP A 114 1.25 -32.09 10.68
CA ASP A 114 2.50 -32.25 9.95
C ASP A 114 2.53 -33.57 9.20
N LEU A 115 3.09 -33.55 8.00
CA LEU A 115 3.31 -34.72 7.13
C LEU A 115 4.66 -34.62 6.44
N VAL A 116 5.25 -35.77 6.11
CA VAL A 116 6.42 -35.86 5.25
C VAL A 116 6.01 -36.52 3.93
N CYS A 117 6.52 -36.00 2.82
CA CYS A 117 6.22 -36.53 1.49
C CYS A 117 7.49 -36.97 0.77
N TYR A 118 7.52 -38.22 0.33
CA TYR A 118 8.56 -38.78 -0.52
C TYR A 118 8.01 -39.09 -1.92
N PRO A 119 7.99 -38.15 -2.84
CA PRO A 119 7.35 -38.32 -4.14
C PRO A 119 8.05 -39.27 -5.09
N MET A 120 9.27 -39.74 -4.73
CA MET A 120 10.10 -40.64 -5.52
C MET A 120 10.35 -42.00 -4.83
N ILE A 121 9.86 -42.16 -3.60
CA ILE A 121 10.09 -43.38 -2.79
C ILE A 121 8.76 -44.08 -2.60
N SER A 122 8.75 -45.39 -2.93
CA SER A 122 7.61 -46.26 -2.65
C SER A 122 7.58 -46.71 -1.18
N LYS A 123 6.44 -47.22 -0.72
CA LYS A 123 6.27 -47.73 0.63
C LYS A 123 7.27 -48.87 0.96
N ASN A 124 7.54 -49.75 -0.01
CA ASN A 124 8.49 -50.83 0.16
C ASN A 124 9.93 -50.30 0.35
N GLU A 125 10.37 -49.39 -0.52
CA GLU A 125 11.69 -48.73 -0.45
C GLU A 125 11.87 -47.95 0.85
N TYR A 126 10.79 -47.29 1.32
CA TYR A 126 10.78 -46.61 2.61
C TYR A 126 11.11 -47.55 3.79
N LEU A 127 10.49 -48.74 3.82
CA LEU A 127 10.78 -49.76 4.84
C LEU A 127 12.20 -50.32 4.69
N GLU A 128 12.65 -50.61 3.47
CA GLU A 128 14.01 -51.09 3.19
C GLU A 128 15.08 -50.12 3.66
N LYS A 129 14.83 -48.83 3.52
CA LYS A 129 15.75 -47.77 3.94
C LYS A 129 15.59 -47.35 5.40
N ARG A 130 14.72 -48.03 6.15
CA ARG A 130 14.44 -47.76 7.56
C ARG A 130 13.98 -46.34 7.85
N LEU A 131 13.28 -45.71 6.91
CA LEU A 131 12.69 -44.40 7.09
C LEU A 131 11.49 -44.39 8.06
N ASP A 132 10.97 -45.60 8.41
CA ASP A 132 9.99 -45.85 9.47
C ASP A 132 10.49 -45.38 10.85
N VAL A 133 11.79 -45.31 11.05
CA VAL A 133 12.41 -44.74 12.27
C VAL A 133 12.25 -43.22 12.30
N VAL A 134 12.19 -42.57 11.14
CA VAL A 134 12.14 -41.10 11.01
C VAL A 134 10.70 -40.58 11.10
N SER A 135 9.79 -41.19 10.36
CA SER A 135 8.38 -40.78 10.32
C SER A 135 7.49 -42.03 10.26
N ASP A 136 6.39 -42.02 11.00
CA ASP A 136 5.41 -43.08 10.97
C ASP A 136 4.70 -43.16 9.61
N GLU A 137 4.22 -44.32 9.22
CA GLU A 137 3.47 -44.53 7.98
C GLU A 137 2.23 -43.60 7.89
N THR A 138 1.59 -43.33 9.02
CA THR A 138 0.42 -42.43 9.08
C THR A 138 0.77 -40.95 8.91
N GLU A 139 2.06 -40.61 9.04
CA GLU A 139 2.60 -39.25 8.89
C GLU A 139 3.36 -39.11 7.57
N THR A 140 3.35 -40.12 6.70
CA THR A 140 4.17 -40.16 5.49
C THR A 140 3.30 -40.36 4.25
N ILE A 141 3.51 -39.52 3.22
CA ILE A 141 2.92 -39.64 1.89
C ILE A 141 3.96 -40.26 0.96
N PHE A 142 3.61 -41.38 0.33
CA PHE A 142 4.48 -42.12 -0.58
C PHE A 142 4.17 -41.78 -2.04
N LYS A 143 5.01 -42.27 -2.95
CA LYS A 143 4.81 -42.13 -4.39
C LYS A 143 3.43 -42.65 -4.82
N GLU A 144 3.01 -43.79 -4.32
CA GLU A 144 1.73 -44.45 -4.64
C GLU A 144 0.52 -43.61 -4.14
N ASP A 145 0.66 -43.00 -2.96
CA ASP A 145 -0.39 -42.15 -2.39
C ASP A 145 -0.65 -40.90 -3.26
N LEU A 146 0.38 -40.35 -3.90
CA LEU A 146 0.25 -39.24 -4.79
C LEU A 146 -0.43 -39.60 -6.11
N GLU A 147 -0.15 -40.79 -6.63
CA GLU A 147 -0.66 -41.26 -7.93
C GLU A 147 -2.16 -41.60 -7.90
N ASP A 148 -2.71 -41.93 -6.72
CA ASP A 148 -4.14 -42.25 -6.53
C ASP A 148 -4.84 -41.17 -5.65
N PRO A 149 -5.81 -40.40 -6.22
CA PRO A 149 -6.56 -39.39 -5.46
C PRO A 149 -7.25 -39.93 -4.21
N ALA A 150 -7.71 -41.19 -4.23
CA ALA A 150 -8.41 -41.81 -3.10
C ALA A 150 -7.45 -42.12 -1.96
N LEU A 151 -6.24 -42.59 -2.27
CA LEU A 151 -5.19 -42.88 -1.28
C LEU A 151 -4.67 -41.58 -0.66
N LEU A 152 -4.42 -40.54 -1.48
CA LEU A 152 -4.00 -39.22 -0.99
C LEU A 152 -5.03 -38.64 -0.02
N PHE A 153 -6.29 -38.64 -0.42
CA PHE A 153 -7.38 -38.16 0.43
C PHE A 153 -7.49 -38.98 1.73
N GLN A 154 -7.36 -40.31 1.66
CA GLN A 154 -7.39 -41.19 2.82
C GLN A 154 -6.22 -40.91 3.78
N LYS A 155 -5.03 -40.58 3.26
CA LYS A 155 -3.86 -40.16 4.07
C LYS A 155 -4.14 -38.87 4.85
N LEU A 156 -4.59 -37.84 4.16
CA LEU A 156 -4.91 -36.55 4.80
C LEU A 156 -6.00 -36.72 5.86
N MET A 157 -7.09 -37.41 5.53
CA MET A 157 -8.20 -37.60 6.47
C MET A 157 -7.84 -38.60 7.59
N GLY A 158 -6.96 -39.57 7.34
CA GLY A 158 -6.39 -40.44 8.38
C GLY A 158 -5.62 -39.64 9.41
N ARG A 159 -4.79 -38.69 8.96
CA ARG A 159 -4.05 -37.77 9.84
C ARG A 159 -4.99 -36.85 10.63
N TYR A 160 -6.01 -36.31 9.99
CA TYR A 160 -7.05 -35.52 10.65
C TYR A 160 -7.75 -36.35 11.76
N ASN A 161 -8.16 -37.60 11.47
CA ASN A 161 -8.90 -38.43 12.40
C ASN A 161 -8.10 -38.74 13.66
N ILE A 162 -6.78 -38.89 13.56
CA ILE A 162 -5.88 -39.08 14.69
C ILE A 162 -5.80 -37.85 15.57
N ASN A 163 -5.78 -36.65 14.98
CA ASN A 163 -5.52 -35.38 15.66
C ASN A 163 -6.78 -34.58 16.06
N LYS A 164 -7.95 -34.90 15.52
CA LYS A 164 -9.19 -34.13 15.74
C LYS A 164 -9.66 -34.09 17.21
N SER A 165 -9.19 -34.99 18.07
CA SER A 165 -9.50 -35.02 19.50
C SER A 165 -8.64 -34.03 20.32
N THR A 166 -7.60 -33.46 19.76
CA THR A 166 -6.82 -32.41 20.42
C THR A 166 -7.61 -31.10 20.50
N PRO A 167 -7.53 -30.34 21.62
CA PRO A 167 -8.21 -29.05 21.71
C PRO A 167 -7.79 -28.07 20.61
N HIS A 168 -8.70 -27.67 19.74
CA HIS A 168 -8.48 -26.75 18.66
C HIS A 168 -9.75 -25.97 18.30
N ASP A 169 -9.58 -24.85 17.62
CA ASP A 169 -10.68 -24.11 17.02
C ASP A 169 -11.11 -24.77 15.71
N ILE A 170 -12.40 -24.92 15.49
CA ILE A 170 -12.91 -25.39 14.19
C ILE A 170 -12.56 -24.35 13.12
N LEU A 171 -11.93 -24.80 12.04
CA LEU A 171 -11.61 -23.96 10.89
C LEU A 171 -12.87 -23.77 10.03
N ASP A 172 -13.86 -23.01 10.55
CA ASP A 172 -15.06 -22.64 9.82
C ASP A 172 -14.75 -21.68 8.66
N ALA A 173 -15.75 -21.38 7.84
CA ALA A 173 -15.60 -20.50 6.67
C ALA A 173 -15.00 -19.12 7.03
N LYS A 174 -15.37 -18.56 8.18
CA LYS A 174 -14.88 -17.27 8.64
C LYS A 174 -13.40 -17.34 9.02
N ARG A 175 -13.00 -18.31 9.82
CA ARG A 175 -11.59 -18.52 10.21
C ARG A 175 -10.74 -18.93 9.02
N PHE A 176 -11.28 -19.73 8.10
CA PHE A 176 -10.64 -20.11 6.84
C PHE A 176 -10.34 -18.87 5.98
N ALA A 177 -11.32 -17.97 5.85
CA ALA A 177 -11.15 -16.71 5.13
C ALA A 177 -10.13 -15.78 5.81
N LEU A 178 -10.10 -15.71 7.14
CA LEU A 178 -9.11 -14.92 7.90
C LEU A 178 -7.68 -15.40 7.66
N ILE A 179 -7.44 -16.70 7.65
CA ILE A 179 -6.11 -17.26 7.35
C ILE A 179 -5.73 -16.97 5.91
N ARG A 180 -6.68 -17.08 4.97
CA ARG A 180 -6.44 -16.74 3.57
C ARG A 180 -6.06 -15.28 3.39
N HIS A 181 -6.78 -14.38 4.03
CA HIS A 181 -6.45 -12.95 3.99
C HIS A 181 -5.03 -12.67 4.51
N HIS A 182 -4.61 -13.37 5.57
CA HIS A 182 -3.26 -13.24 6.10
C HIS A 182 -2.19 -13.75 5.13
N PHE A 183 -2.44 -14.84 4.43
CA PHE A 183 -1.48 -15.44 3.49
C PHE A 183 -1.59 -14.92 2.06
N GLU A 184 -2.73 -14.39 1.68
CA GLU A 184 -2.99 -13.82 0.36
C GLU A 184 -3.26 -12.31 0.55
N PRO A 185 -2.28 -11.40 0.41
CA PRO A 185 -2.48 -9.96 0.61
C PRO A 185 -3.60 -9.36 -0.26
N ASN A 186 -3.91 -10.03 -1.36
CA ASN A 186 -4.99 -9.66 -2.28
C ASN A 186 -6.33 -10.36 -1.97
N PHE A 187 -6.37 -11.23 -0.98
CA PHE A 187 -7.61 -11.87 -0.53
C PHE A 187 -8.31 -10.96 0.47
N ASP A 188 -9.41 -10.35 0.05
CA ASP A 188 -10.12 -9.38 0.87
C ASP A 188 -11.25 -10.05 1.68
N LEU A 189 -11.16 -9.91 2.99
CA LEU A 189 -12.20 -10.32 3.92
C LEU A 189 -13.40 -9.38 3.95
N LYS A 190 -13.26 -8.18 3.39
CA LYS A 190 -14.29 -7.16 3.35
C LYS A 190 -15.33 -7.43 2.24
N GLU A 191 -15.91 -8.61 2.21
CA GLU A 191 -17.15 -8.80 1.48
C GLU A 191 -18.37 -8.15 2.16
N SER A 192 -18.23 -7.65 3.39
CA SER A 192 -19.42 -7.43 4.18
C SER A 192 -19.83 -5.98 4.46
N GLU A 193 -18.99 -4.97 4.23
CA GLU A 193 -19.36 -3.63 4.73
C GLU A 193 -19.01 -2.43 3.84
N GLU A 194 -18.24 -2.54 2.80
CA GLU A 194 -18.34 -1.56 1.73
C GLU A 194 -19.62 -1.89 0.96
N ASN A 195 -20.70 -1.21 1.28
CA ASN A 195 -21.85 -1.11 0.40
C ASN A 195 -21.34 -0.55 -0.93
N LEU A 196 -20.89 -1.44 -1.79
CA LEU A 196 -20.68 -1.16 -3.19
C LEU A 196 -22.05 -0.79 -3.70
N ASN A 197 -22.36 0.50 -3.76
CA ASN A 197 -23.50 0.99 -4.49
C ASN A 197 -23.19 0.81 -5.96
N PRO A 198 -23.60 -0.27 -6.58
CA PRO A 198 -23.30 -0.51 -7.97
C PRO A 198 -24.06 0.52 -8.80
N GLY A 199 -23.43 1.07 -9.80
CA GLY A 199 -24.16 1.78 -10.82
C GLY A 199 -25.00 0.78 -11.59
N TYR A 200 -26.30 0.96 -11.66
CA TYR A 200 -27.21 0.10 -12.40
C TYR A 200 -27.45 0.65 -13.80
N SER A 201 -27.35 -0.21 -14.80
CA SER A 201 -27.57 0.17 -16.20
C SER A 201 -29.04 0.12 -16.59
N ARG A 202 -29.87 -0.61 -15.82
CA ARG A 202 -31.29 -0.77 -16.09
C ARG A 202 -32.11 -0.64 -14.83
N LEU A 203 -33.28 -0.03 -14.96
CA LEU A 203 -34.34 0.01 -13.96
C LEU A 203 -35.58 -0.66 -14.53
N ARG A 204 -36.08 -1.68 -13.87
CA ARG A 204 -37.27 -2.43 -14.28
C ARG A 204 -38.34 -2.36 -13.18
N ILE A 205 -39.59 -2.11 -13.55
CA ILE A 205 -40.72 -2.06 -12.65
C ILE A 205 -41.73 -3.14 -13.07
N GLU A 206 -41.91 -4.16 -12.25
CA GLU A 206 -42.84 -5.24 -12.49
C GLU A 206 -44.04 -5.10 -11.54
N LYS A 207 -45.11 -4.52 -12.06
CA LYS A 207 -46.37 -4.26 -11.29
C LYS A 207 -47.21 -5.52 -11.09
N ASN A 208 -47.05 -6.52 -11.97
CA ASN A 208 -47.80 -7.78 -11.93
C ASN A 208 -46.94 -8.89 -11.32
N LEU A 209 -47.60 -10.01 -10.99
CA LEU A 209 -46.88 -11.20 -10.55
C LEU A 209 -45.89 -11.64 -11.64
N LEU A 210 -44.64 -11.82 -11.23
CA LEU A 210 -43.56 -12.16 -12.16
C LEU A 210 -43.77 -13.56 -12.74
N SER A 211 -43.82 -13.67 -14.08
CA SER A 211 -43.84 -14.96 -14.72
C SER A 211 -42.50 -15.67 -14.68
N ASN A 212 -42.48 -17.00 -14.85
CA ASN A 212 -41.23 -17.75 -14.90
C ASN A 212 -40.31 -17.29 -16.01
N ASP A 213 -40.85 -16.98 -17.19
CA ASP A 213 -40.06 -16.56 -18.35
C ASP A 213 -39.42 -15.19 -18.13
N LYS A 214 -40.15 -14.23 -17.56
CA LYS A 214 -39.60 -12.93 -17.19
C LYS A 214 -38.53 -13.03 -16.08
N ALA A 215 -38.76 -13.89 -15.10
CA ALA A 215 -37.78 -14.12 -14.06
C ALA A 215 -36.50 -14.75 -14.62
N ASP A 216 -36.61 -15.66 -15.60
CA ASP A 216 -35.47 -16.24 -16.30
C ASP A 216 -34.70 -15.18 -17.09
N GLU A 217 -35.36 -14.27 -17.80
CA GLU A 217 -34.77 -13.16 -18.53
C GLU A 217 -33.96 -12.25 -17.56
N ILE A 218 -34.56 -11.82 -16.46
CA ILE A 218 -33.90 -10.97 -15.45
C ILE A 218 -32.65 -11.66 -14.90
N VAL A 219 -32.77 -12.93 -14.55
CA VAL A 219 -31.65 -13.71 -13.98
C VAL A 219 -30.56 -13.98 -15.03
N GLU A 220 -30.93 -14.21 -16.30
CA GLU A 220 -29.93 -14.32 -17.37
C GLU A 220 -29.13 -13.03 -17.57
N GLU A 221 -29.76 -11.86 -17.50
CA GLU A 221 -29.10 -10.57 -17.61
C GLU A 221 -28.19 -10.31 -16.42
N TYR A 222 -28.62 -10.66 -15.21
CA TYR A 222 -27.78 -10.64 -14.02
C TYR A 222 -26.47 -11.44 -14.22
N PHE A 223 -26.56 -12.65 -14.80
CA PHE A 223 -25.39 -13.48 -15.08
C PHE A 223 -24.59 -13.05 -16.31
N LYS A 224 -25.08 -12.14 -17.13
CA LYS A 224 -24.31 -11.45 -18.17
C LYS A 224 -23.52 -10.26 -17.65
N GLY A 225 -23.68 -9.90 -16.37
CA GLY A 225 -23.02 -8.78 -15.72
C GLY A 225 -23.73 -7.44 -15.93
N ILE A 226 -24.97 -7.46 -16.39
CA ILE A 226 -25.80 -6.26 -16.48
C ILE A 226 -26.28 -5.89 -15.08
N LYS A 227 -25.98 -4.68 -14.66
CA LYS A 227 -26.46 -4.14 -13.40
C LYS A 227 -27.89 -3.70 -13.54
N GLU A 228 -28.77 -4.26 -12.74
CA GLU A 228 -30.20 -4.01 -12.84
C GLU A 228 -30.84 -3.76 -11.46
N ILE A 229 -31.71 -2.77 -11.37
CA ILE A 229 -32.64 -2.60 -10.25
C ILE A 229 -34.01 -3.09 -10.71
N VAL A 230 -34.57 -4.06 -10.00
CA VAL A 230 -35.89 -4.62 -10.29
C VAL A 230 -36.84 -4.33 -9.14
N PHE A 231 -37.94 -3.63 -9.41
CA PHE A 231 -39.01 -3.41 -8.47
C PHE A 231 -40.11 -4.42 -8.71
N VAL A 232 -40.47 -5.18 -7.68
CA VAL A 232 -41.55 -6.16 -7.71
C VAL A 232 -42.55 -5.85 -6.59
N ASP A 233 -43.81 -6.07 -6.87
CA ASP A 233 -44.91 -5.73 -5.94
C ASP A 233 -45.37 -6.91 -5.07
N SER A 234 -44.78 -8.09 -5.24
CA SER A 234 -45.21 -9.28 -4.49
C SER A 234 -44.02 -10.08 -3.93
N ARG A 235 -44.24 -10.67 -2.74
CA ARG A 235 -43.32 -11.61 -2.11
C ARG A 235 -43.04 -12.83 -3.00
N GLU A 236 -44.05 -13.31 -3.73
CA GLU A 236 -43.94 -14.46 -4.61
C GLU A 236 -42.95 -14.18 -5.76
N SER A 237 -43.04 -13.00 -6.36
CA SER A 237 -42.07 -12.56 -7.42
C SER A 237 -40.64 -12.46 -6.89
N MET A 238 -40.46 -11.93 -5.66
CA MET A 238 -39.14 -11.87 -5.02
C MET A 238 -38.58 -13.25 -4.75
N CYS A 239 -39.35 -14.14 -4.14
CA CYS A 239 -38.94 -15.52 -3.87
C CYS A 239 -38.61 -16.27 -5.16
N LEU A 240 -39.36 -16.01 -6.24
CA LEU A 240 -39.09 -16.62 -7.54
C LEU A 240 -37.73 -16.19 -8.09
N LEU A 241 -37.41 -14.90 -8.07
CA LEU A 241 -36.08 -14.40 -8.49
C LEU A 241 -34.96 -15.01 -7.64
N ALA A 242 -35.11 -14.99 -6.32
CA ALA A 242 -34.13 -15.55 -5.40
C ALA A 242 -33.83 -17.03 -5.67
N ASN A 243 -34.88 -17.83 -5.74
CA ASN A 243 -34.74 -19.27 -5.97
C ASN A 243 -34.07 -19.57 -7.32
N LYS A 244 -34.34 -18.76 -8.35
CA LYS A 244 -33.70 -18.91 -9.65
C LYS A 244 -32.21 -18.52 -9.58
N VAL A 245 -31.86 -17.40 -8.95
CA VAL A 245 -30.47 -16.98 -8.74
C VAL A 245 -29.70 -18.03 -7.96
N GLU A 246 -30.23 -18.47 -6.79
CA GLU A 246 -29.59 -19.53 -5.99
C GLU A 246 -29.41 -20.83 -6.77
N SER A 247 -30.43 -21.26 -7.50
CA SER A 247 -30.35 -22.48 -8.32
C SER A 247 -29.22 -22.41 -9.34
N ILE A 248 -29.01 -21.26 -9.98
CA ILE A 248 -27.94 -21.09 -10.96
C ILE A 248 -26.58 -20.95 -10.28
N LEU A 249 -26.47 -20.20 -9.18
CA LEU A 249 -25.24 -20.12 -8.39
C LEU A 249 -24.80 -21.51 -7.91
N PHE A 250 -25.75 -22.30 -7.40
CA PHE A 250 -25.48 -23.67 -6.99
C PHE A 250 -25.03 -24.57 -8.17
N LYS A 251 -25.72 -24.50 -9.29
CA LYS A 251 -25.35 -25.27 -10.51
C LYS A 251 -23.97 -24.88 -11.02
N LYS A 252 -23.64 -23.60 -11.01
CA LYS A 252 -22.34 -23.07 -11.46
C LYS A 252 -21.25 -23.19 -10.40
N LYS A 253 -21.56 -23.64 -9.18
CA LYS A 253 -20.64 -23.69 -8.01
C LYS A 253 -19.99 -22.33 -7.71
N LEU A 254 -20.74 -21.25 -7.90
CA LEU A 254 -20.29 -19.89 -7.65
C LEU A 254 -20.61 -19.47 -6.21
N ALA A 255 -19.73 -18.67 -5.63
CA ALA A 255 -20.04 -17.97 -4.39
C ALA A 255 -21.09 -16.86 -4.64
N PRO A 256 -21.90 -16.50 -3.65
CA PRO A 256 -22.82 -15.38 -3.75
C PRO A 256 -22.03 -14.08 -4.02
N VAL A 257 -22.47 -13.31 -5.03
CA VAL A 257 -21.87 -12.02 -5.38
C VAL A 257 -22.93 -10.93 -5.27
N LYS A 258 -22.70 -9.98 -4.39
CA LYS A 258 -23.56 -8.78 -4.26
C LYS A 258 -23.24 -7.78 -5.38
N GLY A 259 -24.22 -7.03 -5.80
CA GLY A 259 -24.00 -5.77 -6.48
C GLY A 259 -24.42 -5.65 -7.93
N ASN A 260 -24.89 -6.70 -8.60
CA ASN A 260 -25.37 -6.60 -9.98
C ASN A 260 -26.90 -6.65 -10.11
N LEU A 261 -27.59 -7.13 -9.09
CA LEU A 261 -29.04 -7.15 -9.03
C LEU A 261 -29.49 -6.56 -7.69
N ALA A 262 -30.36 -5.58 -7.72
CA ALA A 262 -31.05 -5.07 -6.57
C ALA A 262 -32.55 -5.24 -6.79
N VAL A 263 -33.25 -5.70 -5.76
CA VAL A 263 -34.69 -5.93 -5.82
C VAL A 263 -35.37 -4.97 -4.86
N GLY A 264 -36.28 -4.17 -5.37
CA GLY A 264 -37.08 -3.21 -4.61
C GLY A 264 -38.53 -3.69 -4.46
N THR A 265 -39.13 -3.37 -3.31
CA THR A 265 -40.55 -3.63 -3.06
C THR A 265 -41.12 -2.62 -2.05
N ARG A 266 -42.44 -2.40 -2.11
CA ARG A 266 -43.14 -1.42 -1.28
C ARG A 266 -43.99 -1.98 -0.14
N LYS A 267 -44.17 -3.29 -0.02
CA LYS A 267 -45.23 -3.87 0.83
C LYS A 267 -44.76 -4.83 1.92
N PHE A 268 -43.53 -4.83 2.33
CA PHE A 268 -43.03 -5.76 3.35
C PHE A 268 -42.79 -5.08 4.68
N ASP A 269 -43.19 -5.77 5.74
CA ASP A 269 -42.85 -5.38 7.11
C ASP A 269 -41.35 -5.69 7.39
N ASP A 270 -40.80 -5.06 8.42
CA ASP A 270 -39.38 -5.20 8.77
C ASP A 270 -38.98 -6.64 9.11
N SER A 271 -39.91 -7.47 9.62
CA SER A 271 -39.62 -8.86 9.94
C SER A 271 -39.49 -9.71 8.69
N THR A 272 -40.39 -9.50 7.73
CA THR A 272 -40.35 -10.15 6.42
C THR A 272 -39.11 -9.74 5.61
N LEU A 273 -38.71 -8.46 5.68
CA LEU A 273 -37.48 -7.99 5.02
C LEU A 273 -36.25 -8.62 5.65
N LYS A 274 -36.16 -8.77 6.98
CA LYS A 274 -35.02 -9.44 7.63
C LYS A 274 -34.92 -10.90 7.22
N ASP A 275 -36.04 -11.62 7.12
CA ASP A 275 -36.07 -13.01 6.66
C ASP A 275 -35.62 -13.12 5.20
N LEU A 276 -36.02 -12.17 4.35
CA LEU A 276 -35.60 -12.11 2.96
C LEU A 276 -34.10 -11.78 2.83
N TYR A 277 -33.58 -10.86 3.62
CA TYR A 277 -32.14 -10.55 3.67
C TYR A 277 -31.27 -11.77 4.03
N SER A 278 -31.79 -12.71 4.81
CA SER A 278 -31.06 -13.94 5.14
C SER A 278 -31.04 -14.95 3.99
N ILE A 279 -31.98 -14.86 3.06
CA ILE A 279 -32.15 -15.78 1.92
C ILE A 279 -31.48 -15.25 0.66
N PHE A 280 -31.43 -13.92 0.48
CA PHE A 280 -30.96 -13.29 -0.74
C PHE A 280 -29.50 -12.87 -0.69
N ASN A 281 -28.77 -13.16 -1.75
CA ASN A 281 -27.40 -12.70 -1.98
C ASN A 281 -27.33 -11.39 -2.77
N PHE A 282 -28.41 -10.67 -2.89
CA PHE A 282 -28.52 -9.37 -3.53
C PHE A 282 -29.25 -8.37 -2.63
N GLU A 283 -29.08 -7.08 -2.91
CA GLU A 283 -29.62 -6.01 -2.10
C GLU A 283 -31.12 -5.85 -2.34
N VAL A 284 -31.87 -5.66 -1.27
CA VAL A 284 -33.32 -5.41 -1.32
C VAL A 284 -33.61 -3.98 -0.85
N TYR A 285 -34.30 -3.22 -1.68
CA TYR A 285 -34.69 -1.84 -1.38
C TYR A 285 -36.21 -1.72 -1.30
N VAL A 286 -36.71 -0.82 -0.49
CA VAL A 286 -38.13 -0.51 -0.35
C VAL A 286 -38.43 0.87 -0.93
N LEU A 287 -39.34 0.95 -1.86
CA LEU A 287 -39.78 2.21 -2.46
C LEU A 287 -41.28 2.44 -2.15
N ASN A 288 -41.63 3.61 -1.65
CA ASN A 288 -42.96 3.89 -1.18
C ASN A 288 -43.97 4.33 -2.25
N ASP A 289 -43.50 4.73 -3.44
CA ASP A 289 -44.38 5.34 -4.46
C ASP A 289 -44.01 4.88 -5.89
N ILE A 290 -44.29 3.59 -6.18
CA ILE A 290 -44.09 3.02 -7.54
C ILE A 290 -45.28 3.33 -8.46
N GLU A 291 -46.46 3.72 -7.90
CA GLU A 291 -47.71 3.87 -8.69
C GLU A 291 -47.68 5.04 -9.67
N SER A 292 -46.79 6.02 -9.45
CA SER A 292 -46.67 7.21 -10.29
C SER A 292 -45.91 6.96 -11.61
N TYR A 293 -45.22 5.81 -11.77
CA TYR A 293 -44.38 5.54 -12.95
C TYR A 293 -45.12 4.73 -14.01
N VAL A 294 -45.06 5.23 -15.25
CA VAL A 294 -45.82 4.67 -16.36
C VAL A 294 -45.07 3.54 -17.10
N ASN A 295 -43.75 3.57 -17.10
CA ASN A 295 -42.93 2.63 -17.83
C ASN A 295 -42.58 1.38 -17.03
N ASP A 296 -42.73 0.19 -17.65
CA ASP A 296 -42.42 -1.09 -17.02
C ASP A 296 -40.90 -1.41 -17.02
N SER A 297 -40.12 -0.81 -17.90
CA SER A 297 -38.66 -0.96 -17.97
C SER A 297 -38.00 0.29 -18.54
N ILE A 298 -36.95 0.76 -17.90
CA ILE A 298 -36.19 1.94 -18.29
C ILE A 298 -34.74 1.52 -18.49
N LEU A 299 -34.25 1.62 -19.72
CA LEU A 299 -32.84 1.43 -20.02
C LEU A 299 -32.11 2.77 -19.88
N ILE A 300 -31.02 2.81 -19.14
CA ILE A 300 -30.18 3.99 -18.98
C ILE A 300 -28.95 3.83 -19.84
N GLU A 301 -28.82 4.74 -20.82
CA GLU A 301 -27.67 4.80 -21.73
C GLU A 301 -26.85 6.06 -21.44
N GLU A 302 -25.59 5.88 -21.04
CA GLU A 302 -24.53 6.89 -20.97
C GLU A 302 -24.94 8.30 -20.49
N GLY A 303 -25.63 8.38 -19.35
CA GLY A 303 -26.01 9.67 -18.77
C GLY A 303 -27.10 10.44 -19.54
N LEU A 304 -27.72 9.81 -20.50
CA LEU A 304 -28.93 10.33 -21.14
C LEU A 304 -30.14 9.98 -20.27
N PHE A 305 -30.27 10.71 -19.17
CA PHE A 305 -31.42 10.62 -18.27
C PHE A 305 -32.46 11.64 -18.73
N ASP A 306 -33.69 11.21 -18.97
CA ASP A 306 -34.80 12.12 -19.00
C ASP A 306 -35.20 12.60 -17.59
N ASP A 307 -36.06 13.60 -17.49
CA ASP A 307 -36.43 14.18 -16.23
C ASP A 307 -37.24 13.21 -15.32
N GLU A 308 -37.98 12.27 -15.92
CA GLU A 308 -38.72 11.25 -15.17
C GLU A 308 -37.74 10.23 -14.56
N GLN A 309 -36.75 9.76 -15.33
CA GLN A 309 -35.70 8.86 -14.86
C GLN A 309 -34.87 9.50 -13.74
N LYS A 310 -34.48 10.76 -13.87
CA LYS A 310 -33.78 11.50 -12.82
C LYS A 310 -34.60 11.59 -11.55
N THR A 311 -35.87 11.92 -11.66
CA THR A 311 -36.77 12.05 -10.52
C THR A 311 -36.93 10.71 -9.80
N LEU A 312 -37.12 9.63 -10.56
CA LEU A 312 -37.23 8.27 -10.02
C LEU A 312 -35.94 7.87 -9.28
N LEU A 313 -34.79 8.01 -9.92
CA LEU A 313 -33.50 7.61 -9.34
C LEU A 313 -33.14 8.45 -8.11
N LYS A 314 -33.50 9.74 -8.09
CA LYS A 314 -33.35 10.61 -6.91
C LYS A 314 -34.26 10.14 -5.76
N SER A 315 -35.51 9.84 -6.03
CA SER A 315 -36.44 9.31 -5.01
C SER A 315 -35.94 7.98 -4.44
N LEU A 316 -35.46 7.10 -5.30
CA LEU A 316 -34.83 5.85 -4.89
C LEU A 316 -33.64 6.08 -3.97
N ALA A 317 -32.78 7.05 -4.29
CA ALA A 317 -31.61 7.39 -3.48
C ALA A 317 -31.97 7.97 -2.09
N GLU A 318 -33.14 8.51 -1.88
CA GLU A 318 -33.59 9.02 -0.59
C GLU A 318 -33.97 7.90 0.39
N VAL A 319 -34.59 6.83 -0.10
CA VAL A 319 -35.17 5.75 0.71
C VAL A 319 -34.33 4.47 0.72
N THR A 320 -33.25 4.41 -0.04
CA THR A 320 -32.40 3.22 -0.20
C THR A 320 -30.92 3.54 -0.04
N PRO A 321 -30.03 2.56 0.10
CA PRO A 321 -28.57 2.75 0.00
C PRO A 321 -28.09 3.21 -1.36
N PHE A 322 -28.89 3.15 -2.42
CA PHE A 322 -28.53 3.58 -3.76
C PHE A 322 -28.01 5.03 -3.77
N ASN A 323 -26.94 5.30 -4.49
CA ASN A 323 -26.36 6.63 -4.64
C ASN A 323 -26.50 7.10 -6.09
N PHE A 324 -27.47 8.00 -6.31
CA PHE A 324 -27.71 8.58 -7.64
C PHE A 324 -26.49 9.32 -8.18
N GLN A 325 -25.76 10.06 -7.34
CA GLN A 325 -24.59 10.83 -7.78
C GLN A 325 -23.47 9.92 -8.31
N GLN A 326 -23.17 8.82 -7.61
CA GLN A 326 -22.18 7.84 -8.08
C GLN A 326 -22.63 7.16 -9.38
N PHE A 327 -23.93 6.84 -9.48
CA PHE A 327 -24.52 6.26 -10.67
C PHE A 327 -24.44 7.22 -11.88
N GLU A 328 -24.76 8.49 -11.69
CA GLU A 328 -24.68 9.53 -12.72
C GLU A 328 -23.25 9.71 -13.25
N ILE A 329 -22.24 9.68 -12.35
CA ILE A 329 -20.82 9.75 -12.71
C ILE A 329 -20.39 8.49 -13.47
N GLU A 330 -20.79 7.30 -13.00
CA GLU A 330 -20.48 6.03 -13.67
C GLU A 330 -21.00 6.04 -15.11
N HIS A 331 -22.22 6.52 -15.33
CA HIS A 331 -22.93 6.53 -16.62
C HIS A 331 -22.81 7.86 -17.38
N ALA A 332 -21.94 8.76 -16.96
CA ALA A 332 -21.73 10.04 -17.66
C ALA A 332 -21.34 9.80 -19.13
N PRO A 333 -21.66 10.74 -20.06
CA PRO A 333 -21.33 10.59 -21.46
C PRO A 333 -19.83 10.32 -21.69
N SER A 334 -19.51 9.30 -22.48
CA SER A 334 -18.13 8.92 -22.79
C SER A 334 -17.42 9.95 -23.67
N SER A 335 -18.18 10.79 -24.35
CA SER A 335 -17.67 11.90 -25.18
C SER A 335 -17.32 13.17 -24.42
N SER A 336 -17.59 13.22 -23.11
CA SER A 336 -17.38 14.41 -22.29
C SER A 336 -16.17 14.28 -21.37
N ASN A 337 -15.53 15.41 -21.05
CA ASN A 337 -14.66 15.52 -19.90
C ASN A 337 -15.50 15.56 -18.62
N ILE A 338 -15.03 14.95 -17.56
CA ILE A 338 -15.77 14.81 -16.30
C ILE A 338 -14.99 15.48 -15.17
N MET A 339 -15.65 16.35 -14.45
CA MET A 339 -15.15 17.00 -13.26
C MET A 339 -16.03 16.63 -12.07
N VAL A 340 -15.43 16.10 -11.01
CA VAL A 340 -16.16 15.65 -9.83
C VAL A 340 -15.66 16.40 -8.59
N ALA A 341 -16.51 17.26 -8.05
CA ALA A 341 -16.30 17.86 -6.74
C ALA A 341 -16.81 16.87 -5.68
N ALA A 342 -15.91 16.31 -4.87
CA ALA A 342 -16.24 15.19 -4.01
C ALA A 342 -15.69 15.36 -2.60
N GLY A 343 -16.54 15.48 -1.62
CA GLY A 343 -16.17 15.60 -0.22
C GLY A 343 -15.42 14.39 0.35
N ALA A 344 -14.87 14.54 1.55
CA ALA A 344 -14.21 13.46 2.26
C ALA A 344 -15.16 12.27 2.51
N GLY A 345 -14.72 11.05 2.25
CA GLY A 345 -15.52 9.85 2.54
C GLY A 345 -16.72 9.61 1.64
N THR A 346 -16.87 10.33 0.51
CA THR A 346 -18.00 10.20 -0.44
C THR A 346 -17.80 9.13 -1.52
N GLY A 347 -16.65 8.46 -1.53
CA GLY A 347 -16.36 7.40 -2.49
C GLY A 347 -15.72 7.86 -3.79
N LYS A 348 -14.90 8.92 -3.78
CA LYS A 348 -14.12 9.43 -4.94
C LYS A 348 -13.49 8.32 -5.77
N THR A 349 -12.60 7.56 -5.13
CA THR A 349 -11.87 6.47 -5.78
C THR A 349 -12.79 5.35 -6.28
N TYR A 350 -13.89 5.09 -5.56
CA TYR A 350 -14.90 4.11 -5.99
C TYR A 350 -15.56 4.55 -7.31
N SER A 351 -16.05 5.79 -7.39
CA SER A 351 -16.70 6.31 -8.61
C SER A 351 -15.75 6.29 -9.81
N MET A 352 -14.46 6.56 -9.60
CA MET A 352 -13.44 6.46 -10.65
C MET A 352 -13.27 5.01 -11.13
N VAL A 353 -13.07 4.07 -10.21
CA VAL A 353 -12.90 2.64 -10.54
C VAL A 353 -14.16 2.07 -11.19
N SER A 354 -15.33 2.42 -10.69
CA SER A 354 -16.63 2.04 -11.24
C SER A 354 -16.80 2.55 -12.69
N ARG A 355 -16.42 3.80 -12.95
CA ARG A 355 -16.43 4.38 -14.30
C ARG A 355 -15.49 3.63 -15.26
N VAL A 356 -14.28 3.28 -14.83
CA VAL A 356 -13.34 2.47 -15.64
C VAL A 356 -13.96 1.12 -15.98
N ALA A 357 -14.53 0.43 -14.98
CA ALA A 357 -15.17 -0.87 -15.19
C ALA A 357 -16.38 -0.76 -16.13
N TYR A 358 -17.17 0.32 -16.01
CA TYR A 358 -18.29 0.60 -16.94
C TYR A 358 -17.79 0.77 -18.37
N LEU A 359 -16.75 1.58 -18.60
CA LEU A 359 -16.17 1.77 -19.94
C LEU A 359 -15.65 0.49 -20.57
N CYS A 360 -15.04 -0.40 -19.78
CA CYS A 360 -14.58 -1.72 -20.24
C CYS A 360 -15.72 -2.69 -20.54
N ASN A 361 -16.92 -2.44 -20.01
CA ASN A 361 -18.10 -3.29 -20.17
C ASN A 361 -19.11 -2.82 -21.21
N ARG A 362 -18.93 -1.62 -21.77
CA ARG A 362 -19.83 -1.09 -22.78
C ARG A 362 -19.99 -2.07 -23.94
N THR A 363 -21.24 -2.21 -24.39
CA THR A 363 -21.61 -3.00 -25.59
C THR A 363 -21.59 -2.19 -26.87
N ALA A 364 -21.47 -0.85 -26.78
CA ALA A 364 -21.48 0.05 -27.93
C ALA A 364 -20.10 0.17 -28.59
N ASP A 365 -20.06 -0.03 -29.84
CA ASP A 365 -19.14 0.23 -30.94
C ASP A 365 -17.61 0.28 -30.77
N ALA A 366 -17.05 0.49 -29.60
CA ALA A 366 -15.60 0.48 -29.40
C ALA A 366 -15.24 -0.18 -28.06
N VAL A 367 -14.72 -1.38 -28.12
CA VAL A 367 -14.12 -2.05 -26.99
C VAL A 367 -12.97 -1.18 -26.48
N VAL A 368 -13.07 -0.71 -25.23
CA VAL A 368 -12.00 0.03 -24.56
C VAL A 368 -10.94 -0.98 -24.13
N ASP A 369 -9.73 -0.83 -24.66
CA ASP A 369 -8.57 -1.59 -24.22
C ASP A 369 -8.01 -0.92 -22.96
N ILE A 370 -8.00 -1.68 -21.86
CA ILE A 370 -7.60 -1.15 -20.56
C ILE A 370 -6.12 -0.74 -20.51
N VAL A 371 -5.26 -1.32 -21.32
CA VAL A 371 -3.81 -1.06 -21.35
C VAL A 371 -3.48 0.15 -22.22
N SER A 372 -4.06 0.21 -23.44
CA SER A 372 -3.74 1.24 -24.42
C SER A 372 -4.59 2.50 -24.29
N ASP A 373 -5.85 2.37 -23.84
CA ASP A 373 -6.83 3.44 -23.86
C ASP A 373 -6.97 4.17 -22.53
N ILE A 374 -6.54 3.56 -21.40
CA ILE A 374 -6.77 4.09 -20.04
C ILE A 374 -5.47 4.40 -19.33
N ALA A 375 -5.37 5.61 -18.76
CA ALA A 375 -4.36 5.97 -17.77
C ALA A 375 -5.02 6.49 -16.50
N MET A 376 -4.54 6.05 -15.33
CA MET A 376 -5.00 6.49 -14.03
C MET A 376 -3.83 7.12 -13.26
N ILE A 377 -4.00 8.35 -12.84
CA ILE A 377 -2.97 9.18 -12.21
C ILE A 377 -3.44 9.52 -10.80
N THR A 378 -2.55 9.35 -9.82
CA THR A 378 -2.81 9.67 -8.43
C THR A 378 -1.67 10.50 -7.84
N PHE A 379 -1.87 11.02 -6.64
CA PHE A 379 -0.83 11.78 -5.95
C PHE A 379 0.16 10.89 -5.19
N THR A 380 -0.27 9.76 -4.62
CA THR A 380 0.56 8.86 -3.81
C THR A 380 0.68 7.46 -4.40
N LYS A 381 1.75 6.75 -4.03
CA LYS A 381 1.94 5.34 -4.44
C LYS A 381 0.86 4.43 -3.85
N ASP A 382 0.51 4.65 -2.58
CA ASP A 382 -0.49 3.85 -1.89
C ASP A 382 -1.88 4.01 -2.53
N ALA A 383 -2.23 5.22 -2.99
CA ALA A 383 -3.46 5.44 -3.74
C ALA A 383 -3.45 4.68 -5.08
N ALA A 384 -2.32 4.65 -5.79
CA ALA A 384 -2.19 3.88 -7.03
C ALA A 384 -2.36 2.37 -6.81
N GLU A 385 -1.75 1.82 -5.76
CA GLU A 385 -1.89 0.42 -5.38
C GLU A 385 -3.32 0.08 -4.95
N ASN A 386 -3.96 0.96 -4.19
CA ASN A 386 -5.36 0.81 -3.78
C ASN A 386 -6.31 0.81 -4.99
N MET A 387 -6.13 1.74 -5.94
CA MET A 387 -6.91 1.74 -7.18
C MET A 387 -6.76 0.46 -7.98
N ASN A 388 -5.52 -0.01 -8.14
CA ASN A 388 -5.23 -1.26 -8.84
C ASN A 388 -5.93 -2.45 -8.17
N SER A 389 -5.82 -2.55 -6.85
CA SER A 389 -6.44 -3.61 -6.06
C SER A 389 -7.97 -3.58 -6.15
N ARG A 390 -8.60 -2.39 -6.08
CA ARG A 390 -10.05 -2.22 -6.19
C ARG A 390 -10.58 -2.60 -7.57
N LEU A 391 -9.90 -2.15 -8.64
CA LEU A 391 -10.29 -2.47 -10.00
C LEU A 391 -10.15 -3.98 -10.28
N LYS A 392 -9.06 -4.58 -9.82
CA LYS A 392 -8.83 -6.02 -9.92
C LYS A 392 -9.92 -6.83 -9.20
N ARG A 393 -10.31 -6.40 -7.99
CA ARG A 393 -11.40 -7.01 -7.24
C ARG A 393 -12.74 -6.91 -8.00
N MET A 394 -13.03 -5.75 -8.57
CA MET A 394 -14.26 -5.54 -9.34
C MET A 394 -14.34 -6.48 -10.53
N PHE A 395 -13.28 -6.63 -11.31
CA PHE A 395 -13.25 -7.59 -12.42
C PHE A 395 -13.32 -9.05 -11.95
N MET A 396 -12.70 -9.38 -10.81
CA MET A 396 -12.82 -10.71 -10.22
C MET A 396 -14.28 -11.02 -9.83
N ASN A 397 -14.98 -10.07 -9.24
CA ASN A 397 -16.39 -10.21 -8.91
C ASN A 397 -17.24 -10.43 -10.16
N TYR A 398 -16.98 -9.68 -11.23
CA TYR A 398 -17.65 -9.91 -12.51
C TYR A 398 -17.34 -11.28 -13.11
N PHE A 399 -16.10 -11.73 -13.03
CA PHE A 399 -15.73 -13.08 -13.49
C PHE A 399 -16.47 -14.16 -12.71
N VAL A 400 -16.48 -14.08 -11.39
CA VAL A 400 -17.18 -15.05 -10.52
C VAL A 400 -18.67 -15.07 -10.84
N LEU A 401 -19.28 -13.91 -11.05
CA LEU A 401 -20.70 -13.78 -11.34
C LEU A 401 -21.07 -14.33 -12.71
N THR A 402 -20.33 -13.95 -13.75
CA THR A 402 -20.71 -14.20 -15.16
C THR A 402 -20.03 -15.42 -15.75
N SER A 403 -18.93 -15.90 -15.15
CA SER A 403 -18.02 -16.90 -15.72
C SER A 403 -17.45 -16.49 -17.09
N ASN A 404 -17.41 -15.20 -17.41
CA ASN A 404 -16.95 -14.70 -18.68
C ASN A 404 -15.42 -14.49 -18.63
N GLU A 405 -14.69 -15.21 -19.48
CA GLU A 405 -13.22 -15.18 -19.56
C GLU A 405 -12.66 -13.78 -19.87
N LYS A 406 -13.45 -12.87 -20.45
CA LYS A 406 -13.07 -11.47 -20.68
C LYS A 406 -12.53 -10.81 -19.40
N TYR A 407 -13.15 -11.07 -18.25
CA TYR A 407 -12.74 -10.46 -17.00
C TYR A 407 -11.41 -11.01 -16.48
N MET A 408 -11.10 -12.28 -16.77
CA MET A 408 -9.78 -12.84 -16.46
C MET A 408 -8.69 -12.19 -17.32
N HIS A 409 -8.94 -11.99 -18.61
CA HIS A 409 -8.01 -11.26 -19.47
C HIS A 409 -7.79 -9.81 -18.98
N LEU A 410 -8.85 -9.11 -18.61
CA LEU A 410 -8.71 -7.78 -18.02
C LEU A 410 -7.87 -7.79 -16.73
N ILE A 411 -7.95 -8.83 -15.89
CA ILE A 411 -7.13 -8.98 -14.68
C ILE A 411 -5.66 -9.25 -15.03
N GLU A 412 -5.39 -10.05 -16.06
CA GLU A 412 -4.03 -10.30 -16.55
C GLU A 412 -3.42 -9.01 -17.11
N ASP A 413 -4.18 -8.27 -17.93
CA ASP A 413 -3.77 -7.00 -18.52
C ASP A 413 -3.50 -5.90 -17.50
N MET A 414 -4.08 -5.99 -16.29
CA MET A 414 -3.84 -5.02 -15.22
C MET A 414 -2.37 -4.92 -14.77
N SER A 415 -1.55 -5.92 -15.07
CA SER A 415 -0.11 -5.82 -14.82
C SER A 415 0.58 -4.78 -15.72
N GLN A 416 -0.05 -4.41 -16.84
CA GLN A 416 0.47 -3.49 -17.85
C GLN A 416 -0.25 -2.13 -17.87
N ILE A 417 -1.39 -2.02 -17.15
CA ILE A 417 -2.15 -0.76 -17.11
C ILE A 417 -1.31 0.37 -16.50
N GLN A 418 -1.49 1.56 -17.04
CA GLN A 418 -0.86 2.77 -16.50
C GLN A 418 -1.64 3.29 -15.29
N ILE A 419 -1.37 2.75 -14.10
CA ILE A 419 -1.83 3.27 -12.80
C ILE A 419 -0.60 3.71 -12.01
N SER A 420 -0.44 5.03 -11.78
CA SER A 420 0.78 5.52 -11.13
C SER A 420 0.63 6.95 -10.62
N THR A 421 1.64 7.40 -9.86
CA THR A 421 1.75 8.81 -9.52
C THR A 421 2.05 9.65 -10.77
N ILE A 422 1.70 10.95 -10.72
CA ILE A 422 1.93 11.89 -11.83
C ILE A 422 3.40 11.92 -12.27
N HIS A 423 4.34 11.87 -11.34
CA HIS A 423 5.77 11.84 -11.64
C HIS A 423 6.19 10.55 -12.35
N LYS A 424 5.67 9.39 -11.90
CA LYS A 424 5.95 8.10 -12.55
C LYS A 424 5.35 8.05 -13.95
N PHE A 425 4.19 8.64 -14.14
CA PHE A 425 3.56 8.81 -15.46
C PHE A 425 4.43 9.68 -16.37
N ALA A 426 4.88 10.83 -15.88
CA ALA A 426 5.79 11.72 -16.57
C ALA A 426 7.09 11.00 -17.00
N ILE A 427 7.71 10.25 -16.09
CA ILE A 427 8.88 9.43 -16.38
C ILE A 427 8.62 8.40 -17.47
N SER A 428 7.47 7.75 -17.44
CA SER A 428 7.07 6.77 -18.47
C SER A 428 6.97 7.41 -19.84
N LEU A 429 6.36 8.61 -19.92
CA LEU A 429 6.28 9.40 -21.16
C LEU A 429 7.66 9.83 -21.66
N LEU A 430 8.50 10.37 -20.77
CA LEU A 430 9.88 10.76 -21.08
C LEU A 430 10.67 9.62 -21.69
N ARG A 431 10.59 8.43 -21.12
CA ARG A 431 11.30 7.25 -21.64
C ARG A 431 10.80 6.82 -23.02
N LYS A 432 9.50 6.95 -23.28
CA LYS A 432 8.91 6.60 -24.58
C LYS A 432 9.21 7.64 -25.67
N GLU A 433 9.31 8.92 -25.31
CA GLU A 433 9.52 10.06 -26.23
C GLU A 433 10.91 10.68 -26.12
N CYS A 434 11.87 10.03 -25.43
CA CYS A 434 13.21 10.58 -25.14
C CYS A 434 13.94 11.09 -26.38
N MET A 435 13.90 10.37 -27.50
CA MET A 435 14.54 10.79 -28.75
C MET A 435 13.96 12.07 -29.32
N ARG A 436 12.65 12.28 -29.18
CA ARG A 436 11.98 13.51 -29.65
C ARG A 436 12.26 14.70 -28.75
N MET A 437 12.51 14.42 -27.48
CA MET A 437 12.82 15.45 -26.47
C MET A 437 14.30 15.82 -26.43
N GLY A 438 15.14 15.15 -27.22
CA GLY A 438 16.61 15.37 -27.20
C GLY A 438 17.25 14.88 -25.88
N ILE A 439 16.61 13.93 -25.20
CA ILE A 439 17.06 13.34 -23.95
C ILE A 439 17.74 12.01 -24.29
N GLY A 440 18.88 11.73 -23.66
CA GLY A 440 19.60 10.47 -23.86
C GLY A 440 18.73 9.27 -23.43
N PHE A 441 18.72 8.19 -24.20
CA PHE A 441 18.00 6.96 -23.87
C PHE A 441 18.44 6.37 -22.52
N ASP A 442 19.73 6.55 -22.16
CA ASP A 442 20.33 6.06 -20.92
C ASP A 442 20.21 7.06 -19.76
N SER A 443 19.52 8.18 -19.94
CA SER A 443 19.37 9.19 -18.89
C SER A 443 18.67 8.59 -17.65
N GLN A 444 19.34 8.69 -16.50
CA GLN A 444 18.81 8.22 -15.23
C GLN A 444 18.12 9.35 -14.48
N ILE A 445 17.08 8.98 -13.75
CA ILE A 445 16.36 9.96 -12.93
C ILE A 445 17.02 9.99 -11.56
N SER A 446 17.44 11.19 -11.18
CA SER A 446 18.06 11.43 -9.89
C SER A 446 17.14 12.25 -8.98
N SER A 447 17.11 11.86 -7.72
CA SER A 447 16.53 12.66 -6.64
C SER A 447 17.60 13.45 -5.88
N GLU A 448 18.67 13.86 -6.55
CA GLU A 448 19.90 14.44 -5.96
C GLU A 448 19.67 15.84 -5.34
N THR A 449 18.80 15.89 -4.34
CA THR A 449 18.63 17.07 -3.50
C THR A 449 19.91 17.42 -2.73
N PHE A 450 20.73 16.43 -2.42
CA PHE A 450 21.99 16.60 -1.70
C PHE A 450 23.04 17.36 -2.52
N GLU A 451 23.25 17.00 -3.80
CA GLU A 451 24.20 17.71 -4.67
C GLU A 451 23.78 19.17 -4.87
N ARG A 452 22.49 19.40 -5.14
CA ARG A 452 21.94 20.75 -5.26
C ARG A 452 22.22 21.57 -4.00
N ARG A 453 21.97 20.99 -2.82
CA ARG A 453 22.21 21.64 -1.54
C ARG A 453 23.68 21.97 -1.33
N ASN A 454 24.60 21.04 -1.64
CA ASN A 454 26.03 21.30 -1.52
C ASN A 454 26.48 22.46 -2.42
N ILE A 455 25.90 22.60 -3.62
CA ILE A 455 26.18 23.73 -4.51
C ILE A 455 25.72 25.03 -3.88
N TYR A 456 24.47 25.06 -3.33
CA TYR A 456 23.96 26.23 -2.63
C TYR A 456 24.80 26.57 -1.41
N HIS A 457 25.16 25.60 -0.61
CA HIS A 457 26.03 25.77 0.56
C HIS A 457 27.37 26.40 0.18
N SER A 458 28.05 25.84 -0.83
CA SER A 458 29.34 26.38 -1.31
C SER A 458 29.23 27.81 -1.83
N LYS A 459 28.18 28.12 -2.61
CA LYS A 459 27.97 29.48 -3.15
C LYS A 459 27.62 30.48 -2.04
N LEU A 460 26.82 30.04 -1.06
CA LEU A 460 26.45 30.87 0.07
C LEU A 460 27.67 31.17 0.97
N ASP A 461 28.52 30.17 1.22
CA ASP A 461 29.75 30.36 1.99
C ASP A 461 30.71 31.33 1.32
N ILE A 462 30.88 31.25 0.00
CA ILE A 462 31.69 32.21 -0.76
C ILE A 462 31.11 33.63 -0.60
N TYR A 463 29.80 33.80 -0.81
CA TYR A 463 29.12 35.08 -0.67
C TYR A 463 29.27 35.67 0.73
N LEU A 464 29.04 34.87 1.78
CA LEU A 464 29.15 35.31 3.19
C LEU A 464 30.60 35.67 3.54
N SER A 465 31.58 34.94 3.00
CA SER A 465 33.00 35.23 3.21
C SER A 465 33.40 36.59 2.59
N GLU A 466 33.03 36.82 1.33
CA GLU A 466 33.29 38.10 0.63
C GLU A 466 32.62 39.28 1.36
N LYS A 467 31.37 39.13 1.80
CA LYS A 467 30.64 40.16 2.56
C LYS A 467 31.26 40.42 3.95
N THR A 468 31.84 39.40 4.56
CA THR A 468 32.53 39.54 5.86
C THR A 468 33.85 40.24 5.69
N GLU A 469 34.57 40.04 4.59
CA GLU A 469 35.76 40.78 4.26
C GLU A 469 35.47 42.27 3.98
N GLU A 470 34.36 42.57 3.30
CA GLU A 470 33.86 43.93 3.07
C GLU A 470 33.39 44.61 4.38
N ASN A 471 32.68 43.89 5.21
CA ASN A 471 32.14 44.34 6.49
C ASN A 471 32.24 43.25 7.57
N PRO A 472 33.18 43.28 8.49
CA PRO A 472 33.38 42.27 9.55
C PRO A 472 32.13 42.04 10.44
N ASN A 473 31.21 43.02 10.48
CA ASN A 473 29.98 42.88 11.27
C ASN A 473 28.80 42.35 10.47
N PHE A 474 29.00 41.98 9.19
CA PHE A 474 27.93 41.52 8.31
C PHE A 474 27.19 40.27 8.85
N VAL A 475 27.95 39.26 9.29
CA VAL A 475 27.39 38.01 9.84
C VAL A 475 26.55 38.28 11.09
N HIS A 476 26.93 39.27 11.92
CA HIS A 476 26.14 39.68 13.09
C HIS A 476 24.83 40.40 12.74
N GLN A 477 24.72 40.91 11.51
CA GLN A 477 23.50 41.57 10.99
C GLN A 477 22.53 40.56 10.37
N LEU A 478 22.97 39.32 10.12
CA LEU A 478 22.08 38.26 9.66
C LEU A 478 21.15 37.83 10.79
N THR A 479 19.87 38.05 10.59
CA THR A 479 18.82 37.68 11.55
C THR A 479 18.43 36.20 11.45
N ILE A 480 18.90 35.47 10.42
CA ILE A 480 18.58 34.11 10.09
C ILE A 480 19.89 33.30 10.04
N PRO A 481 19.94 32.13 10.69
CA PRO A 481 21.08 31.21 10.57
C PRO A 481 21.35 30.80 9.12
N SER A 482 22.62 30.57 8.76
CA SER A 482 23.00 30.26 7.36
C SER A 482 22.28 29.03 6.80
N TYR A 483 22.04 27.99 7.62
CA TYR A 483 21.34 26.78 7.19
C TYR A 483 19.82 27.02 6.94
N GLU A 484 19.20 27.94 7.68
CA GLU A 484 17.82 28.35 7.42
C GLU A 484 17.73 29.24 6.19
N LEU A 485 18.71 30.14 6.00
CA LEU A 485 18.82 30.97 4.80
C LEU A 485 18.97 30.11 3.54
N GLU A 486 19.85 29.09 3.57
CA GLU A 486 20.01 28.14 2.49
C GLU A 486 18.70 27.42 2.14
N SER A 487 18.02 26.88 3.17
CA SER A 487 16.74 26.21 2.98
C SER A 487 15.66 27.14 2.42
N MET A 488 15.65 28.41 2.84
CA MET A 488 14.74 29.43 2.35
C MET A 488 15.00 29.77 0.87
N LEU A 489 16.26 29.91 0.46
CA LEU A 489 16.62 30.21 -0.93
C LEU A 489 16.25 29.06 -1.88
N ILE A 490 16.48 27.81 -1.45
CA ILE A 490 16.08 26.62 -2.21
C ILE A 490 14.55 26.57 -2.30
N GLY A 491 13.84 26.77 -1.19
CA GLY A 491 12.38 26.78 -1.15
C GLY A 491 11.75 27.88 -2.01
N PHE A 492 12.38 29.07 -2.05
CA PHE A 492 11.97 30.16 -2.94
C PHE A 492 12.09 29.75 -4.41
N CYS A 493 13.23 29.15 -4.79
CA CYS A 493 13.43 28.67 -6.15
C CYS A 493 12.40 27.59 -6.52
N ASP A 494 12.09 26.66 -5.60
CA ASP A 494 11.07 25.62 -5.84
C ASP A 494 9.66 26.20 -6.01
N GLN A 495 9.30 27.25 -5.26
CA GLN A 495 8.02 27.96 -5.46
C GLN A 495 7.91 28.65 -6.82
N LEU A 496 8.99 29.25 -7.32
CA LEU A 496 9.01 29.83 -8.67
C LEU A 496 8.81 28.76 -9.74
N TYR A 497 9.49 27.65 -9.55
CA TYR A 497 9.43 26.50 -10.46
C TYR A 497 8.01 25.90 -10.55
N ASN A 498 7.33 25.76 -9.42
CA ASN A 498 5.96 25.27 -9.38
C ASN A 498 4.95 26.22 -10.07
N ARG A 499 5.39 27.43 -10.39
CA ARG A 499 4.63 28.45 -11.15
C ARG A 499 5.15 28.62 -12.58
N SER A 500 5.87 27.64 -13.12
CA SER A 500 6.49 27.70 -14.47
C SER A 500 7.52 28.82 -14.65
N ILE A 501 8.06 29.39 -13.57
CA ILE A 501 9.07 30.46 -13.64
C ILE A 501 10.47 29.84 -13.54
N ASP A 502 11.25 29.93 -14.62
CA ASP A 502 12.66 29.51 -14.60
C ASP A 502 13.51 30.66 -14.05
N ILE A 503 14.05 30.46 -12.84
CA ILE A 503 14.86 31.48 -12.15
C ILE A 503 16.08 31.92 -12.98
N LYS A 504 16.59 31.09 -13.89
CA LYS A 504 17.74 31.40 -14.76
C LYS A 504 17.41 32.48 -15.79
N THR A 505 16.13 32.69 -16.06
CA THR A 505 15.62 33.68 -17.04
C THR A 505 15.04 34.91 -16.37
N VAL A 506 14.97 34.97 -15.04
CA VAL A 506 14.41 36.08 -14.29
C VAL A 506 15.34 37.29 -14.38
N ASP A 507 14.77 38.43 -14.78
CA ASP A 507 15.46 39.71 -14.67
C ASP A 507 15.44 40.19 -13.21
N THR A 508 16.59 40.14 -12.56
CA THR A 508 16.74 40.53 -11.15
C THR A 508 16.42 42.00 -10.89
N SER A 509 16.51 42.86 -11.91
CA SER A 509 16.13 44.29 -11.83
C SER A 509 14.64 44.47 -11.59
N SER A 510 13.82 43.50 -11.99
CA SER A 510 12.35 43.52 -11.84
C SER A 510 11.85 43.08 -10.43
N LEU A 511 12.72 42.58 -9.59
CA LEU A 511 12.33 42.05 -8.26
C LEU A 511 11.93 43.11 -7.24
N GLY A 512 12.11 44.39 -7.53
CA GLY A 512 11.79 45.49 -6.61
C GLY A 512 12.74 45.53 -5.40
N ASN A 513 12.40 46.34 -4.42
CA ASN A 513 13.19 46.42 -3.18
C ASN A 513 12.81 45.31 -2.19
N PRO A 514 13.77 44.64 -1.56
CA PRO A 514 13.47 43.63 -0.53
C PRO A 514 12.69 44.27 0.63
N ILE A 515 11.62 43.63 1.05
CA ILE A 515 10.79 44.03 2.18
C ILE A 515 10.99 42.98 3.27
N GLY A 516 11.38 43.37 4.50
CA GLY A 516 11.48 42.49 5.63
C GLY A 516 12.89 42.34 6.21
N SER A 517 13.19 41.16 6.77
CA SER A 517 14.39 40.90 7.59
C SER A 517 15.66 40.62 6.79
N ILE A 518 15.58 40.52 5.46
CA ILE A 518 16.72 40.18 4.60
C ILE A 518 16.92 41.26 3.51
N PRO A 519 17.58 42.36 3.83
CA PRO A 519 17.78 43.45 2.88
C PRO A 519 18.65 43.07 1.67
N TYR A 520 19.42 41.99 1.76
CA TYR A 520 20.30 41.48 0.68
C TYR A 520 19.65 40.41 -0.19
N PHE A 521 18.34 40.21 -0.14
CA PHE A 521 17.66 39.11 -0.80
C PHE A 521 17.89 39.08 -2.31
N ASN A 522 17.77 40.24 -2.99
CA ASN A 522 17.98 40.31 -4.44
C ASN A 522 19.43 39.96 -4.81
N GLU A 523 20.39 40.41 -4.02
CA GLU A 523 21.81 40.07 -4.23
C GLU A 523 22.07 38.58 -4.00
N LEU A 524 21.42 37.95 -3.01
CA LEU A 524 21.47 36.52 -2.80
C LEU A 524 20.89 35.75 -4.01
N ILE A 525 19.81 36.22 -4.60
CA ILE A 525 19.25 35.58 -5.81
C ILE A 525 20.26 35.64 -6.94
N GLU A 526 20.85 36.82 -7.20
CA GLU A 526 21.79 37.02 -8.29
C GLU A 526 23.11 36.26 -8.10
N ARG A 527 23.67 36.27 -6.89
CA ARG A 527 25.00 35.74 -6.62
C ARG A 527 25.04 34.30 -6.10
N VAL A 528 23.95 33.83 -5.52
CA VAL A 528 23.86 32.47 -4.94
C VAL A 528 22.85 31.62 -5.72
N VAL A 529 21.59 32.03 -5.83
CA VAL A 529 20.53 31.17 -6.38
C VAL A 529 20.73 30.88 -7.86
N ILE A 530 20.85 31.92 -8.68
CA ILE A 530 20.98 31.78 -10.14
C ILE A 530 22.24 30.98 -10.51
N PRO A 531 23.45 31.28 -9.98
CA PRO A 531 24.63 30.50 -10.26
C PRO A 531 24.56 29.05 -9.76
N SER A 532 23.89 28.79 -8.65
CA SER A 532 23.69 27.45 -8.11
C SER A 532 22.80 26.62 -9.03
N GLU A 533 21.69 27.16 -9.51
CA GLU A 533 20.77 26.45 -10.42
C GLU A 533 21.41 26.21 -11.79
N ILE A 534 22.22 27.13 -12.29
CA ILE A 534 22.97 26.95 -13.53
C ILE A 534 24.01 25.83 -13.38
N GLN A 535 24.77 25.84 -12.28
CA GLN A 535 25.76 24.80 -12.00
C GLN A 535 25.10 23.46 -11.84
N TYR A 536 24.04 23.36 -11.03
CA TYR A 536 23.29 22.12 -10.83
C TYR A 536 22.75 21.54 -12.15
N ALA A 537 22.18 22.37 -13.02
CA ALA A 537 21.69 21.93 -14.33
C ALA A 537 22.81 21.41 -15.23
N ASN A 538 24.02 22.02 -15.18
CA ASN A 538 25.16 21.56 -15.93
C ASN A 538 25.72 20.23 -15.37
N ASP A 539 25.82 20.10 -14.04
CA ASP A 539 26.30 18.87 -13.40
C ASP A 539 25.39 17.68 -13.70
N LEU A 540 24.06 17.89 -13.70
CA LEU A 540 23.11 16.86 -14.10
C LEU A 540 23.28 16.45 -15.55
N LYS A 541 23.47 17.43 -16.45
CA LYS A 541 23.67 17.17 -17.88
C LYS A 541 24.96 16.41 -18.15
N GLU A 542 26.06 16.78 -17.48
CA GLU A 542 27.36 16.09 -17.60
C GLU A 542 27.28 14.63 -17.15
N LYS A 543 26.50 14.36 -16.10
CA LYS A 543 26.27 13.02 -15.55
C LYS A 543 25.19 12.23 -16.28
N ASN A 544 24.58 12.78 -17.33
CA ASN A 544 23.40 12.21 -18.01
C ASN A 544 22.23 11.88 -17.04
N LEU A 545 22.00 12.78 -16.08
CA LEU A 545 20.93 12.68 -15.09
C LEU A 545 19.82 13.69 -15.37
N ILE A 546 18.60 13.36 -14.95
CA ILE A 546 17.43 14.25 -14.99
C ILE A 546 16.83 14.30 -13.60
N SER A 547 16.59 15.50 -13.06
CA SER A 547 15.90 15.63 -11.81
C SER A 547 14.41 15.31 -11.97
N LEU A 548 13.76 14.87 -10.89
CA LEU A 548 12.32 14.59 -10.90
C LEU A 548 11.50 15.83 -11.30
N ARG A 549 11.99 17.02 -10.92
CA ARG A 549 11.44 18.32 -11.25
C ARG A 549 11.56 18.61 -12.75
N ASP A 550 12.74 18.36 -13.32
CA ASP A 550 12.98 18.61 -14.75
C ASP A 550 12.18 17.66 -15.63
N CYS A 551 11.77 16.49 -15.13
CA CYS A 551 10.89 15.58 -15.84
C CYS A 551 9.56 16.26 -16.21
N MET A 552 8.91 16.94 -15.27
CA MET A 552 7.63 17.62 -15.53
C MET A 552 7.81 18.80 -16.50
N ILE A 553 8.87 19.59 -16.31
CA ILE A 553 9.16 20.75 -17.16
C ILE A 553 9.53 20.32 -18.58
N ASN A 554 10.30 19.27 -18.73
CA ASN A 554 10.66 18.79 -20.07
C ASN A 554 9.42 18.29 -20.80
N ILE A 555 8.47 17.63 -20.13
CA ILE A 555 7.22 17.24 -20.73
C ILE A 555 6.37 18.48 -21.05
N HIS A 556 6.29 19.44 -20.14
CA HIS A 556 5.55 20.67 -20.38
C HIS A 556 6.09 21.41 -21.62
N LYS A 557 7.40 21.61 -21.71
CA LYS A 557 8.06 22.21 -22.89
C LYS A 557 7.85 21.39 -24.16
N PHE A 558 7.87 20.07 -24.05
CA PHE A 558 7.64 19.18 -25.19
C PHE A 558 6.21 19.32 -25.70
N VAL A 559 5.25 19.39 -24.81
CA VAL A 559 3.83 19.57 -25.11
C VAL A 559 3.59 20.93 -25.80
N GLU A 560 4.16 22.02 -25.27
CA GLU A 560 4.07 23.35 -25.86
C GLU A 560 4.64 23.40 -27.29
N ASN A 561 5.79 22.78 -27.49
CA ASN A 561 6.51 22.84 -28.78
C ASN A 561 5.97 21.86 -29.85
N ASN A 562 5.27 20.81 -29.45
CA ASN A 562 4.88 19.71 -30.35
C ASN A 562 3.36 19.44 -30.38
N SER A 563 2.54 20.38 -30.00
CA SER A 563 1.07 20.26 -29.90
C SER A 563 0.35 19.77 -31.19
N ILE A 564 1.03 19.69 -32.33
CA ILE A 564 0.44 19.34 -33.64
C ILE A 564 0.81 17.92 -34.09
N ARG A 565 1.80 17.26 -33.50
CA ARG A 565 2.24 15.91 -33.89
C ARG A 565 1.97 14.91 -32.76
N GLY A 566 0.96 14.05 -32.98
CA GLY A 566 0.60 13.02 -32.03
C GLY A 566 1.79 12.18 -31.54
N THR A 567 1.74 11.79 -30.29
CA THR A 567 2.63 10.79 -29.71
C THR A 567 2.29 9.40 -30.23
N GLY A 568 3.20 8.42 -30.10
CA GLY A 568 2.85 7.02 -30.34
C GLY A 568 1.95 6.43 -29.22
N ILE A 569 1.50 7.28 -28.25
CA ILE A 569 0.67 6.92 -27.10
C ILE A 569 -0.63 7.70 -27.24
N ASN A 570 -1.74 7.00 -27.34
CA ASN A 570 -3.06 7.59 -27.57
C ASN A 570 -4.05 7.09 -26.51
N TYR A 571 -3.94 7.60 -25.28
CA TYR A 571 -4.97 7.32 -24.27
C TYR A 571 -6.29 7.99 -24.66
N LYS A 572 -7.38 7.23 -24.58
CA LYS A 572 -8.74 7.74 -24.78
C LYS A 572 -9.31 8.32 -23.50
N TYR A 573 -8.90 7.79 -22.35
CA TYR A 573 -9.38 8.23 -21.05
C TYR A 573 -8.23 8.40 -20.07
N VAL A 574 -8.11 9.56 -19.46
CA VAL A 574 -7.12 9.85 -18.43
C VAL A 574 -7.85 10.25 -17.14
N PHE A 575 -7.68 9.46 -16.11
CA PHE A 575 -8.27 9.64 -14.80
C PHE A 575 -7.27 10.24 -13.83
N ILE A 576 -7.66 11.25 -13.07
CA ILE A 576 -6.78 11.96 -12.14
C ILE A 576 -7.49 12.10 -10.79
N ASP A 577 -6.92 11.46 -9.75
CA ASP A 577 -7.40 11.54 -8.38
C ASP A 577 -6.67 12.65 -7.60
N GLU A 578 -7.31 13.13 -6.53
CA GLU A 578 -6.81 14.22 -5.66
C GLU A 578 -6.34 15.45 -6.46
N PHE A 579 -7.16 15.85 -7.44
CA PHE A 579 -6.81 16.91 -8.39
C PHE A 579 -6.52 18.26 -7.73
N GLN A 580 -7.06 18.51 -6.53
CA GLN A 580 -6.80 19.73 -5.75
C GLN A 580 -5.33 19.89 -5.33
N ASP A 581 -4.52 18.83 -5.38
CA ASP A 581 -3.11 18.85 -4.98
C ASP A 581 -2.16 19.12 -6.17
N THR A 582 -2.72 19.35 -7.37
CA THR A 582 -1.93 19.63 -8.58
C THR A 582 -1.47 21.08 -8.64
N ASP A 583 -0.27 21.31 -9.14
CA ASP A 583 0.30 22.63 -9.43
C ASP A 583 -0.01 23.09 -10.87
N ASP A 584 0.27 24.35 -11.16
CA ASP A 584 -0.03 24.95 -12.47
C ASP A 584 0.70 24.24 -13.63
N VAL A 585 1.98 23.85 -13.43
CA VAL A 585 2.76 23.12 -14.44
C VAL A 585 2.12 21.78 -14.75
N GLN A 586 1.67 21.08 -13.73
CA GLN A 586 1.01 19.78 -13.89
C GLN A 586 -0.31 19.93 -14.63
N ILE A 587 -1.12 20.94 -14.29
CA ILE A 587 -2.41 21.20 -14.95
C ILE A 587 -2.19 21.51 -16.44
N GLU A 588 -1.30 22.44 -16.77
CA GLU A 588 -0.98 22.81 -18.15
C GLU A 588 -0.42 21.63 -18.93
N THR A 589 0.46 20.83 -18.30
CA THR A 589 0.99 19.60 -18.91
C THR A 589 -0.11 18.59 -19.22
N ILE A 590 -1.05 18.34 -18.28
CA ILE A 590 -2.17 17.41 -18.48
C ILE A 590 -3.07 17.87 -19.64
N LEU A 591 -3.44 19.15 -19.65
CA LEU A 591 -4.29 19.71 -20.72
C LEU A 591 -3.58 19.68 -22.09
N GLY A 592 -2.29 19.91 -22.10
CA GLY A 592 -1.49 19.79 -23.33
C GLY A 592 -1.35 18.33 -23.77
N LEU A 593 -1.13 17.39 -22.87
CA LEU A 593 -1.09 15.95 -23.19
C LEU A 593 -2.45 15.45 -23.72
N GLN A 594 -3.57 15.93 -23.18
CA GLN A 594 -4.89 15.62 -23.72
C GLN A 594 -4.98 15.97 -25.21
N LYS A 595 -4.53 17.16 -25.60
CA LYS A 595 -4.51 17.58 -27.01
C LYS A 595 -3.59 16.72 -27.86
N MET A 596 -2.45 16.28 -27.30
CA MET A 596 -1.49 15.43 -28.02
C MET A 596 -1.97 13.98 -28.19
N PHE A 597 -2.73 13.42 -27.24
CA PHE A 597 -3.29 12.07 -27.35
C PHE A 597 -4.41 11.99 -28.39
N GLY A 598 -4.97 13.12 -28.80
CA GLY A 598 -5.95 13.24 -29.87
C GLY A 598 -7.28 13.85 -29.42
N ASN A 599 -8.11 14.23 -30.39
CA ASN A 599 -9.40 14.88 -30.11
C ASN A 599 -10.40 14.00 -29.34
N ASP A 600 -10.17 12.69 -29.31
CA ASP A 600 -11.03 11.71 -28.63
C ASP A 600 -10.59 11.42 -27.20
N CYS A 601 -9.48 12.01 -26.75
CA CYS A 601 -9.03 11.87 -25.35
C CYS A 601 -9.95 12.66 -24.41
N ARG A 602 -10.41 11.98 -23.36
CA ARG A 602 -11.27 12.57 -22.31
C ARG A 602 -10.59 12.52 -20.96
N LEU A 603 -10.74 13.59 -20.20
CA LEU A 603 -10.24 13.69 -18.84
C LEU A 603 -11.37 13.40 -17.85
N PHE A 604 -11.00 12.68 -16.79
CA PHE A 604 -11.82 12.52 -15.59
C PHE A 604 -11.00 13.03 -14.41
N VAL A 605 -11.42 14.14 -13.81
CA VAL A 605 -10.73 14.71 -12.65
C VAL A 605 -11.64 14.66 -11.42
N VAL A 606 -11.08 14.25 -10.30
CA VAL A 606 -11.82 14.20 -9.03
C VAL A 606 -10.99 14.76 -7.90
N GLY A 607 -11.62 15.52 -7.01
CA GLY A 607 -10.94 16.12 -5.87
C GLY A 607 -11.88 16.86 -4.91
N ASP A 608 -11.29 17.38 -3.85
CA ASP A 608 -11.95 18.20 -2.83
C ASP A 608 -11.10 19.42 -2.50
N LEU A 609 -11.54 20.61 -2.91
CA LEU A 609 -10.81 21.86 -2.66
C LEU A 609 -10.55 22.09 -1.16
N LYS A 610 -11.46 21.63 -0.28
CA LYS A 610 -11.31 21.74 1.17
C LYS A 610 -10.17 20.88 1.72
N GLN A 611 -9.74 19.87 0.97
CA GLN A 611 -8.61 19.00 1.31
C GLN A 611 -7.28 19.45 0.67
N SER A 612 -7.22 20.62 0.01
CA SER A 612 -5.99 21.17 -0.57
C SER A 612 -5.04 21.67 0.52
N ILE A 613 -4.29 20.74 1.12
CA ILE A 613 -3.31 21.02 2.19
C ILE A 613 -1.89 21.21 1.66
N TYR A 614 -1.65 21.02 0.36
CA TYR A 614 -0.33 21.12 -0.27
C TYR A 614 -0.09 22.45 -1.01
N ARG A 615 -0.78 23.53 -0.62
CA ARG A 615 -0.58 24.88 -1.20
C ARG A 615 0.88 25.34 -1.09
N PHE A 616 1.58 24.97 -0.04
CA PHE A 616 3.01 25.28 0.12
C PHE A 616 3.90 24.56 -0.90
N ARG A 617 3.38 23.54 -1.61
CA ARG A 617 4.03 22.85 -2.73
C ARG A 617 3.59 23.38 -4.10
N GLY A 618 2.79 24.45 -4.15
CA GLY A 618 2.31 25.04 -5.38
C GLY A 618 0.90 24.65 -5.82
N ALA A 619 0.19 23.80 -5.04
CA ALA A 619 -1.19 23.47 -5.35
C ALA A 619 -2.06 24.72 -5.42
N THR A 620 -2.94 24.78 -6.44
CA THR A 620 -3.72 25.97 -6.78
C THR A 620 -5.20 25.74 -6.48
N LEU A 621 -5.83 26.64 -5.72
CA LEU A 621 -7.28 26.58 -5.47
C LEU A 621 -8.10 26.74 -6.77
N SER A 622 -7.58 27.45 -7.76
CA SER A 622 -8.22 27.63 -9.07
C SER A 622 -8.01 26.47 -10.05
N ALA A 623 -7.50 25.31 -9.59
CA ALA A 623 -7.22 24.18 -10.47
C ALA A 623 -8.47 23.72 -11.24
N PHE A 624 -9.61 23.59 -10.57
CA PHE A 624 -10.88 23.21 -11.19
C PHE A 624 -11.41 24.27 -12.15
N GLU A 625 -11.33 25.55 -11.80
CA GLU A 625 -11.75 26.67 -12.65
C GLU A 625 -10.92 26.74 -13.94
N LYS A 626 -9.59 26.60 -13.84
CA LYS A 626 -8.69 26.60 -14.99
C LYS A 626 -9.01 25.49 -15.97
N VAL A 627 -9.30 24.30 -15.43
CA VAL A 627 -9.64 23.14 -16.24
C VAL A 627 -11.03 23.30 -16.84
N GLY A 628 -12.05 23.71 -16.08
CA GLY A 628 -13.40 23.96 -16.56
C GLY A 628 -13.45 24.99 -17.70
N ALA A 629 -12.64 26.04 -17.60
CA ALA A 629 -12.53 27.07 -18.64
C ALA A 629 -11.80 26.61 -19.91
N SER A 630 -11.16 25.44 -19.91
CA SER A 630 -10.34 24.96 -21.03
C SER A 630 -11.15 24.43 -22.22
N SER A 631 -12.41 24.05 -22.04
CA SER A 631 -13.28 23.46 -23.07
C SER A 631 -14.74 23.42 -22.63
N ASP A 632 -15.67 23.56 -23.58
CA ASP A 632 -17.14 23.40 -23.38
C ASP A 632 -17.57 21.93 -23.19
N LEU A 633 -16.63 20.97 -23.29
CA LEU A 633 -16.92 19.54 -23.17
C LEU A 633 -16.99 19.07 -21.71
N TRP A 634 -16.72 19.93 -20.74
CA TRP A 634 -16.76 19.57 -19.32
C TRP A 634 -18.18 19.38 -18.82
N LYS A 635 -18.37 18.29 -18.06
CA LYS A 635 -19.56 18.02 -17.26
C LYS A 635 -19.15 17.97 -15.80
N GLU A 636 -19.84 18.76 -14.98
CA GLU A 636 -19.56 18.88 -13.56
C GLU A 636 -20.52 18.00 -12.77
N TYR A 637 -19.99 17.31 -11.79
CA TYR A 637 -20.73 16.44 -10.88
C TYR A 637 -20.26 16.69 -9.44
N SER A 638 -21.13 16.38 -8.48
CA SER A 638 -20.80 16.48 -7.06
C SER A 638 -21.07 15.17 -6.33
N LEU A 639 -20.25 14.87 -5.31
CA LEU A 639 -20.45 13.77 -4.37
C LEU A 639 -20.50 14.34 -2.96
N ASN A 640 -21.66 14.31 -2.34
CA ASN A 640 -21.88 14.85 -0.99
C ASN A 640 -22.40 13.80 0.02
N ARG A 641 -22.61 12.54 -0.39
CA ARG A 641 -23.05 11.46 0.47
C ARG A 641 -21.83 10.77 1.11
N ASN A 642 -21.67 10.92 2.41
CA ASN A 642 -20.54 10.38 3.16
C ASN A 642 -20.84 8.96 3.69
N TYR A 643 -19.91 8.03 3.49
CA TYR A 643 -19.98 6.63 3.90
C TYR A 643 -18.98 6.27 5.03
N ARG A 644 -18.19 7.23 5.49
CA ARG A 644 -17.10 7.03 6.44
C ARG A 644 -17.47 7.49 7.84
N THR A 645 -18.05 8.69 7.93
CA THR A 645 -18.16 9.45 9.18
C THR A 645 -19.58 9.38 9.74
N ASP A 646 -19.71 9.20 11.06
CA ASP A 646 -20.98 9.27 11.76
C ASP A 646 -21.66 10.63 11.52
N GLY A 647 -22.98 10.63 11.31
CA GLY A 647 -23.75 11.83 10.95
C GLY A 647 -23.62 12.95 11.97
N ARG A 648 -23.65 12.62 13.26
CA ARG A 648 -23.53 13.62 14.34
C ARG A 648 -22.18 14.34 14.33
N LEU A 649 -21.10 13.63 13.95
CA LEU A 649 -19.78 14.24 13.81
C LEU A 649 -19.70 15.10 12.55
N LEU A 650 -20.36 14.70 11.46
CA LEU A 650 -20.47 15.53 10.26
C LEU A 650 -21.23 16.83 10.53
N ASP A 651 -22.31 16.79 11.30
CA ASP A 651 -23.08 17.99 11.67
C ASP A 651 -22.21 19.00 12.42
N ILE A 652 -21.30 18.53 13.29
CA ILE A 652 -20.33 19.39 13.98
C ILE A 652 -19.32 19.99 12.98
N PHE A 653 -18.79 19.18 12.08
CA PHE A 653 -17.86 19.68 11.06
C PHE A 653 -18.54 20.68 10.13
N ASP A 654 -19.78 20.41 9.74
CA ASP A 654 -20.59 21.27 8.90
C ASP A 654 -20.80 22.65 9.54
N ALA A 655 -21.13 22.68 10.83
CA ALA A 655 -21.27 23.94 11.58
C ALA A 655 -19.94 24.73 11.61
N VAL A 656 -18.80 24.06 11.77
CA VAL A 656 -17.49 24.72 11.76
C VAL A 656 -17.17 25.28 10.38
N PHE A 657 -17.36 24.49 9.30
CA PHE A 657 -17.08 24.95 7.94
C PHE A 657 -18.02 26.04 7.47
N THR A 658 -19.29 25.99 7.86
CA THR A 658 -20.25 27.08 7.59
C THR A 658 -19.80 28.40 8.21
N GLU A 659 -19.33 28.37 9.46
CA GLU A 659 -18.79 29.56 10.12
C GLU A 659 -17.48 30.05 9.43
N MET A 660 -16.60 29.16 9.03
CA MET A 660 -15.39 29.51 8.27
C MET A 660 -15.74 30.13 6.91
N GLY A 661 -16.79 29.64 6.23
CA GLY A 661 -17.30 30.22 5.00
C GLY A 661 -17.87 31.63 5.21
N ALA A 662 -18.66 31.82 6.24
CA ALA A 662 -19.21 33.12 6.61
C ALA A 662 -18.13 34.19 6.92
N GLN A 663 -16.97 33.74 7.39
CA GLN A 663 -15.78 34.57 7.65
C GLN A 663 -14.84 34.72 6.45
N GLU A 664 -15.22 34.25 5.28
CA GLU A 664 -14.39 34.22 4.06
C GLU A 664 -13.02 33.53 4.20
N LEU A 665 -12.90 32.60 5.18
CA LEU A 665 -11.67 31.83 5.41
C LEU A 665 -11.53 30.63 4.46
N LEU A 666 -12.66 30.09 4.02
CA LEU A 666 -12.76 28.95 3.14
C LEU A 666 -14.05 29.07 2.32
N PRO A 667 -14.03 28.88 0.98
CA PRO A 667 -15.27 28.74 0.20
C PRO A 667 -16.08 27.53 0.72
N TYR A 668 -17.33 27.75 1.09
CA TYR A 668 -18.24 26.70 1.57
C TYR A 668 -19.67 27.03 1.14
N GLU A 669 -20.19 26.23 0.20
CA GLU A 669 -21.47 26.43 -0.45
C GLU A 669 -22.45 25.29 -0.12
N ASP A 670 -23.70 25.42 -0.50
CA ASP A 670 -24.76 24.41 -0.24
C ASP A 670 -24.40 23.02 -0.77
N GLU A 671 -23.63 22.92 -1.84
CA GLU A 671 -23.18 21.66 -2.44
C GLU A 671 -22.09 20.94 -1.60
N ASP A 672 -21.43 21.68 -0.73
CA ASP A 672 -20.35 21.17 0.13
C ASP A 672 -20.87 20.47 1.39
N HIS A 673 -22.16 20.62 1.72
CA HIS A 673 -22.78 20.00 2.87
C HIS A 673 -22.84 18.46 2.69
N LEU A 674 -22.13 17.72 3.57
CA LEU A 674 -22.07 16.28 3.51
C LEU A 674 -23.22 15.62 4.27
N LYS A 675 -23.88 14.65 3.63
CA LYS A 675 -24.95 13.85 4.24
C LYS A 675 -24.43 12.47 4.62
N SER A 676 -24.45 12.12 5.91
CA SER A 676 -23.99 10.82 6.35
C SER A 676 -24.95 9.69 5.99
N ARG A 677 -24.38 8.53 5.67
CA ARG A 677 -25.07 7.23 5.63
C ARG A 677 -24.71 6.34 6.81
N VAL A 678 -23.76 6.75 7.63
CA VAL A 678 -23.32 5.99 8.79
C VAL A 678 -24.08 6.49 10.01
N ILE A 679 -24.97 5.64 10.56
CA ILE A 679 -25.64 5.89 11.82
C ILE A 679 -25.10 4.84 12.78
N LYS A 680 -24.23 5.25 13.70
CA LYS A 680 -23.72 4.38 14.76
C LYS A 680 -24.56 4.61 16.02
N GLU A 681 -25.06 3.53 16.60
CA GLU A 681 -25.82 3.56 17.87
C GLU A 681 -24.86 3.68 19.06
N TYR A 682 -24.15 4.81 19.17
CA TYR A 682 -23.40 5.14 20.37
C TYR A 682 -24.23 6.04 21.29
N THR A 683 -24.15 5.75 22.58
CA THR A 683 -24.88 6.47 23.63
C THR A 683 -24.15 7.71 24.13
N ASP A 684 -23.10 8.19 23.45
CA ASP A 684 -22.28 9.26 23.98
C ASP A 684 -22.71 10.65 23.57
N ASP A 685 -22.90 11.47 24.58
CA ASP A 685 -23.31 12.87 24.46
C ASP A 685 -22.18 13.81 24.00
N LEU A 686 -20.92 13.33 23.88
CA LEU A 686 -19.75 14.16 23.54
C LEU A 686 -18.90 13.52 22.43
N LEU A 687 -19.22 13.86 21.19
CA LEU A 687 -18.44 13.47 20.01
C LEU A 687 -17.13 14.27 19.86
N VAL A 688 -17.08 15.45 20.46
CA VAL A 688 -15.91 16.33 20.45
C VAL A 688 -15.62 16.76 21.88
N ARG A 689 -14.39 16.53 22.35
CA ARG A 689 -13.91 16.93 23.68
C ARG A 689 -12.77 17.92 23.56
N LYS A 690 -12.85 19.00 24.33
CA LYS A 690 -11.78 19.97 24.45
C LYS A 690 -11.02 19.73 25.75
N VAL A 691 -9.73 19.42 25.64
CA VAL A 691 -8.83 19.30 26.77
C VAL A 691 -8.01 20.58 26.87
N GLU A 692 -8.18 21.32 27.96
CA GLU A 692 -7.42 22.55 28.22
C GLU A 692 -6.40 22.32 29.31
N THR A 693 -5.15 22.61 29.02
CA THR A 693 -4.06 22.59 30.00
C THR A 693 -3.78 24.01 30.49
N HIS A 694 -3.81 24.21 31.78
CA HIS A 694 -3.52 25.51 32.38
C HIS A 694 -2.00 25.68 32.56
N GLY A 695 -1.42 26.68 31.87
CA GLY A 695 -0.01 27.03 31.95
C GLY A 695 0.79 26.74 30.67
N LYS A 696 2.09 27.12 30.71
CA LYS A 696 3.03 26.88 29.60
C LYS A 696 3.86 25.59 29.77
N ASP A 697 3.42 24.71 30.67
CA ASP A 697 4.14 23.47 31.00
C ASP A 697 3.81 22.41 29.94
N LYS A 698 4.82 22.05 29.14
CA LYS A 698 4.71 21.05 28.08
C LYS A 698 4.53 19.65 28.65
N ASP A 699 5.12 19.34 29.80
CA ASP A 699 5.05 18.00 30.37
C ASP A 699 3.65 17.72 30.89
N LYS A 700 3.01 18.72 31.47
CA LYS A 700 1.62 18.65 31.93
C LYS A 700 0.65 18.48 30.77
N PHE A 701 0.90 19.14 29.61
CA PHE A 701 0.08 18.97 28.42
C PHE A 701 0.14 17.50 27.92
N ILE A 702 1.33 16.90 27.89
CA ILE A 702 1.51 15.51 27.48
C ILE A 702 0.81 14.56 28.45
N GLU A 703 0.90 14.82 29.76
CA GLU A 703 0.21 14.04 30.79
C GLU A 703 -1.32 14.09 30.62
N ASP A 704 -1.88 15.28 30.43
CA ASP A 704 -3.31 15.47 30.19
C ASP A 704 -3.78 14.76 28.91
N LEU A 705 -2.99 14.81 27.83
CA LEU A 705 -3.24 14.09 26.59
C LEU A 705 -3.24 12.56 26.82
N PHE A 706 -2.25 12.04 27.55
CA PHE A 706 -2.17 10.60 27.82
C PHE A 706 -3.30 10.11 28.72
N ASN A 707 -3.77 10.93 29.63
CA ASN A 707 -4.95 10.63 30.45
C ASN A 707 -6.22 10.55 29.59
N GLU A 708 -6.38 11.46 28.64
CA GLU A 708 -7.49 11.38 27.67
C GLU A 708 -7.40 10.12 26.80
N ILE A 709 -6.21 9.76 26.31
CA ILE A 709 -6.03 8.53 25.51
C ILE A 709 -6.36 7.28 26.33
N ARG A 710 -5.98 7.20 27.60
CA ARG A 710 -6.35 6.09 28.49
C ARG A 710 -7.86 6.01 28.67
N PHE A 711 -8.51 7.14 28.89
CA PHE A 711 -9.97 7.21 28.99
C PHE A 711 -10.65 6.69 27.71
N GLN A 712 -10.22 7.17 26.53
CA GLN A 712 -10.76 6.73 25.25
C GLN A 712 -10.50 5.24 25.01
N LYS A 713 -9.33 4.74 25.37
CA LYS A 713 -9.00 3.31 25.25
C LYS A 713 -9.92 2.44 26.11
N GLU A 714 -10.20 2.85 27.35
CA GLU A 714 -11.15 2.12 28.21
C GLU A 714 -12.57 2.10 27.63
N GLU A 715 -13.04 3.21 27.06
CA GLU A 715 -14.36 3.27 26.41
C GLU A 715 -14.42 2.37 25.16
N ILE A 716 -13.38 2.42 24.31
CA ILE A 716 -13.24 1.54 23.14
C ILE A 716 -13.26 0.05 23.55
N GLU A 717 -12.55 -0.32 24.64
CA GLU A 717 -12.53 -1.69 25.14
C GLU A 717 -13.90 -2.13 25.67
N LYS A 718 -14.67 -1.25 26.31
CA LYS A 718 -16.04 -1.54 26.74
C LYS A 718 -16.95 -1.81 25.54
N LEU A 719 -16.86 -0.99 24.50
CA LEU A 719 -17.63 -1.16 23.27
C LEU A 719 -17.22 -2.45 22.52
N SER A 720 -15.93 -2.78 22.47
CA SER A 720 -15.42 -4.02 21.89
C SER A 720 -15.96 -5.26 22.59
N LYS A 721 -15.99 -5.28 23.93
CA LYS A 721 -16.55 -6.38 24.71
C LYS A 721 -18.04 -6.61 24.45
N GLN A 722 -18.73 -5.60 23.94
CA GLN A 722 -20.13 -5.70 23.51
C GLN A 722 -20.27 -6.15 22.05
N ASN A 723 -19.19 -6.57 21.38
CA ASN A 723 -19.11 -6.96 19.96
C ASN A 723 -19.61 -5.88 18.98
N LYS A 724 -19.49 -4.61 19.35
CA LYS A 724 -19.96 -3.48 18.53
C LYS A 724 -18.88 -2.86 17.65
N LEU A 725 -17.58 -3.16 17.88
CA LEU A 725 -16.46 -2.56 17.12
C LEU A 725 -15.61 -3.60 16.41
N SER A 726 -15.23 -3.30 15.19
CA SER A 726 -14.18 -4.02 14.47
C SER A 726 -12.78 -3.66 15.03
N LYS A 727 -11.75 -4.47 14.75
CA LYS A 727 -10.37 -4.16 15.15
C LYS A 727 -9.87 -2.81 14.59
N GLU A 728 -10.31 -2.46 13.40
CA GLU A 728 -9.92 -1.20 12.73
C GLU A 728 -10.56 0.02 13.39
N GLU A 729 -11.76 -0.15 13.95
CA GLU A 729 -12.46 0.90 14.71
C GLU A 729 -11.91 1.09 16.12
N MET A 730 -10.99 0.21 16.58
CA MET A 730 -10.32 0.27 17.88
C MET A 730 -8.98 1.00 17.83
N THR A 731 -8.79 1.93 16.92
CA THR A 731 -7.54 2.70 16.79
C THR A 731 -7.74 4.15 17.21
N ILE A 732 -6.71 4.72 17.84
CA ILE A 732 -6.66 6.14 18.21
C ILE A 732 -5.51 6.77 17.44
N ALA A 733 -5.79 7.83 16.67
CA ALA A 733 -4.77 8.59 15.96
C ALA A 733 -4.46 9.92 16.66
N ILE A 734 -3.19 10.25 16.79
CA ILE A 734 -2.73 11.54 17.29
C ILE A 734 -2.16 12.34 16.11
N LEU A 735 -2.81 13.46 15.78
CA LEU A 735 -2.33 14.37 14.74
C LEU A 735 -1.56 15.52 15.38
N VAL A 736 -0.38 15.80 14.86
CA VAL A 736 0.49 16.88 15.33
C VAL A 736 0.86 17.82 14.18
N ARG A 737 1.18 19.06 14.51
CA ARG A 737 1.55 20.07 13.51
C ARG A 737 3.00 19.95 13.04
N TYR A 738 3.92 19.53 13.93
CA TYR A 738 5.34 19.46 13.65
C TYR A 738 5.93 18.12 14.06
N ASN A 739 6.84 17.59 13.26
CA ASN A 739 7.45 16.29 13.50
C ASN A 739 8.23 16.16 14.81
N TYR A 740 8.83 17.25 15.33
CA TYR A 740 9.49 17.22 16.63
C TYR A 740 8.51 16.87 17.77
N GLN A 741 7.21 17.15 17.60
CA GLN A 741 6.17 16.79 18.56
C GLN A 741 5.97 15.27 18.63
N ILE A 742 6.11 14.57 17.49
CA ILE A 742 6.07 13.11 17.43
C ILE A 742 7.17 12.53 18.32
N SER A 743 8.42 13.00 18.15
CA SER A 743 9.56 12.52 18.93
C SER A 743 9.38 12.76 20.41
N ASN A 744 8.79 13.90 20.80
CA ASN A 744 8.51 14.21 22.19
C ASN A 744 7.44 13.29 22.78
N LEU A 745 6.36 13.01 22.02
CA LEU A 745 5.29 12.10 22.45
C LEU A 745 5.77 10.67 22.59
N VAL A 746 6.54 10.18 21.60
CA VAL A 746 7.12 8.83 21.64
C VAL A 746 8.03 8.67 22.85
N LYS A 747 8.93 9.63 23.08
CA LYS A 747 9.84 9.63 24.23
C LYS A 747 9.10 9.67 25.56
N ALA A 748 8.06 10.49 25.68
CA ALA A 748 7.24 10.54 26.88
C ALA A 748 6.41 9.28 27.11
N ALA A 749 6.08 8.55 26.04
CA ALA A 749 5.37 7.27 26.14
C ALA A 749 6.27 6.12 26.61
N GLU A 750 7.61 6.20 26.42
CA GLU A 750 8.57 5.17 26.88
C GLU A 750 8.46 4.89 28.38
N ASP A 751 8.11 5.91 29.18
CA ASP A 751 7.93 5.80 30.63
C ASP A 751 6.49 5.36 31.02
N THR A 752 5.64 5.03 30.06
CA THR A 752 4.24 4.68 30.27
C THR A 752 3.88 3.33 29.63
N GLU A 753 2.66 2.83 29.90
CA GLU A 753 2.13 1.62 29.27
C GLU A 753 1.56 1.87 27.85
N LEU A 754 1.62 3.11 27.36
CA LEU A 754 1.09 3.47 26.04
C LEU A 754 2.12 3.18 24.95
N VAL A 755 1.73 2.38 23.97
CA VAL A 755 2.54 2.12 22.78
C VAL A 755 2.08 3.04 21.66
N ILE A 756 2.95 3.97 21.25
CA ILE A 756 2.70 4.87 20.11
C ILE A 756 3.39 4.33 18.87
N LYS A 757 2.62 4.05 17.83
CA LYS A 757 3.14 3.70 16.50
C LYS A 757 3.15 4.94 15.62
N VAL A 758 4.29 5.21 14.99
CA VAL A 758 4.41 6.29 14.00
C VAL A 758 4.09 5.69 12.64
N THR A 759 2.95 6.07 12.05
CA THR A 759 2.47 5.50 10.79
C THR A 759 3.09 6.13 9.54
N GLU A 760 3.54 7.38 9.63
CA GLU A 760 4.21 8.04 8.50
C GLU A 760 5.50 8.72 8.97
N GLY A 761 6.55 8.61 8.17
CA GLY A 761 7.80 9.30 8.41
C GLY A 761 8.72 8.65 9.46
N GLY A 762 8.48 7.42 9.83
CA GLY A 762 9.54 6.58 10.39
C GLY A 762 10.62 6.47 9.31
N ASN A 763 11.47 7.49 9.23
CA ASN A 763 12.56 7.48 8.30
C ASN A 763 13.45 6.29 8.63
N LEU A 764 13.36 5.23 7.85
CA LEU A 764 14.18 4.02 7.99
C LEU A 764 15.65 4.39 8.23
N PHE A 765 16.11 5.48 7.61
CA PHE A 765 17.49 5.96 7.72
C PHE A 765 17.82 6.70 9.03
N ARG A 766 16.82 7.05 9.84
CA ARG A 766 17.02 7.62 11.19
C ARG A 766 16.96 6.60 12.30
N LEU A 767 16.45 5.42 12.00
CA LEU A 767 16.26 4.36 12.99
C LEU A 767 17.60 3.83 13.52
N PRO A 768 17.61 3.31 14.74
CA PRO A 768 18.82 2.77 15.37
C PRO A 768 19.52 1.72 14.50
N SER A 769 18.76 0.81 13.87
CA SER A 769 19.28 -0.23 12.98
C SER A 769 20.12 0.33 11.82
N THR A 770 19.65 1.40 11.17
CA THR A 770 20.36 2.06 10.09
C THR A 770 21.57 2.83 10.58
N ARG A 771 21.43 3.57 11.68
CA ARG A 771 22.55 4.34 12.25
C ARG A 771 23.68 3.43 12.71
N ASP A 772 23.37 2.31 13.31
CA ASP A 772 24.36 1.33 13.76
C ASP A 772 25.05 0.66 12.57
N LEU A 773 24.28 0.25 11.54
CA LEU A 773 24.87 -0.26 10.30
C LEU A 773 25.79 0.78 9.64
N TYR A 774 25.38 2.05 9.61
CA TYR A 774 26.22 3.12 9.06
C TYR A 774 27.54 3.30 9.83
N LYS A 775 27.51 3.24 11.18
CA LYS A 775 28.72 3.29 12.00
C LYS A 775 29.63 2.10 11.73
N LEU A 776 29.09 0.90 11.56
CA LEU A 776 29.86 -0.29 11.17
C LEU A 776 30.51 -0.10 9.81
N VAL A 777 29.75 0.33 8.81
CA VAL A 777 30.25 0.58 7.45
C VAL A 777 31.34 1.64 7.43
N LEU A 778 31.18 2.75 8.16
CA LEU A 778 32.20 3.79 8.27
C LEU A 778 33.50 3.29 8.94
N ALA A 779 33.41 2.45 9.96
CA ALA A 779 34.56 1.88 10.62
C ALA A 779 35.32 0.89 9.70
N ILE A 780 34.60 0.14 8.85
CA ILE A 780 35.19 -0.77 7.86
C ILE A 780 35.87 0.02 6.74
N THR A 781 35.21 1.04 6.19
CA THR A 781 35.75 1.84 5.08
C THR A 781 36.91 2.77 5.50
N HIS A 782 36.97 3.13 6.77
CA HIS A 782 38.00 4.02 7.34
C HIS A 782 38.61 3.43 8.62
N PRO A 783 39.34 2.29 8.54
CA PRO A 783 39.74 1.50 9.69
C PRO A 783 40.78 2.20 10.59
N TYR A 784 41.38 3.29 10.14
CA TYR A 784 42.36 4.07 10.89
C TYR A 784 41.76 5.38 11.47
N ASN A 785 40.47 5.61 11.27
CA ASN A 785 39.79 6.78 11.82
C ASN A 785 39.24 6.49 13.23
N LYS A 786 39.89 7.08 14.23
CA LYS A 786 39.56 6.88 15.66
C LYS A 786 38.10 7.25 15.98
N VAL A 787 37.56 8.27 15.37
CA VAL A 787 36.17 8.71 15.61
C VAL A 787 35.20 7.62 15.15
N TYR A 788 35.45 7.01 13.99
CA TYR A 788 34.58 5.96 13.47
C TYR A 788 34.70 4.65 14.28
N LEU A 789 35.90 4.31 14.75
CA LEU A 789 36.10 3.17 15.62
C LEU A 789 35.41 3.35 16.98
N VAL A 790 35.50 4.53 17.58
CA VAL A 790 34.77 4.87 18.83
C VAL A 790 33.26 4.78 18.60
N ASN A 791 32.76 5.34 17.50
CA ASN A 791 31.34 5.28 17.17
C ASN A 791 30.82 3.83 16.98
N LEU A 792 31.65 2.94 16.42
CA LEU A 792 31.34 1.53 16.30
C LEU A 792 31.32 0.84 17.68
N ILE A 793 32.33 1.11 18.51
CA ILE A 793 32.45 0.52 19.86
C ILE A 793 31.26 0.91 20.76
N GLU A 794 30.78 2.15 20.62
CA GLU A 794 29.61 2.64 21.37
C GLU A 794 28.26 2.31 20.72
N SER A 795 28.24 1.75 19.51
CA SER A 795 27.02 1.32 18.83
C SER A 795 26.46 0.02 19.42
N ASN A 796 25.23 -0.36 19.01
CA ASN A 796 24.63 -1.64 19.41
C ASN A 796 25.39 -2.86 18.89
N TYR A 797 26.33 -2.70 17.93
CA TYR A 797 27.19 -3.78 17.48
C TYR A 797 28.26 -4.21 18.52
N VAL A 798 28.72 -3.31 19.39
CA VAL A 798 29.72 -3.64 20.41
C VAL A 798 29.22 -3.30 21.83
N SER A 799 28.43 -2.23 21.95
CA SER A 799 27.76 -1.78 23.20
C SER A 799 28.71 -1.52 24.37
N MET A 800 29.91 -1.04 24.11
CA MET A 800 30.88 -0.69 25.14
C MET A 800 31.03 0.84 25.28
N LYS A 801 30.95 1.35 26.51
CA LYS A 801 31.19 2.78 26.76
C LYS A 801 32.68 3.06 26.94
N ILE A 802 33.23 3.96 26.13
CA ILE A 802 34.62 4.37 26.23
C ILE A 802 34.76 5.53 27.21
N GLN A 803 35.53 5.33 28.26
CA GLN A 803 35.91 6.43 29.16
C GLN A 803 37.16 7.13 28.60
N LEU A 804 37.02 8.36 28.13
CA LEU A 804 38.11 9.16 27.57
C LEU A 804 39.25 9.39 28.58
N SER A 805 39.00 9.31 29.91
CA SER A 805 39.99 9.36 30.97
C SER A 805 41.03 8.24 30.86
N ASN A 806 40.67 7.06 30.36
CA ASN A 806 41.57 5.91 30.21
C ASN A 806 42.62 6.11 29.11
N PHE A 807 42.42 7.10 28.26
CA PHE A 807 43.34 7.45 27.14
C PHE A 807 44.19 8.69 27.46
N LYS A 808 44.14 9.16 28.71
CA LYS A 808 44.91 10.33 29.17
C LYS A 808 46.40 9.93 29.25
N GLY A 809 47.24 10.52 28.35
CA GLY A 809 48.65 10.23 28.27
C GLY A 809 49.12 9.40 27.07
N TYR A 810 48.19 8.72 26.39
CA TYR A 810 48.53 7.97 25.15
C TYR A 810 48.84 8.91 23.96
N LYS A 811 49.87 8.56 23.20
CA LYS A 811 50.10 9.17 21.88
C LYS A 811 49.01 8.80 20.89
N SER A 812 48.94 9.50 19.75
CA SER A 812 47.89 9.29 18.75
C SER A 812 47.85 7.88 18.18
N GLU A 813 49.03 7.28 17.94
CA GLU A 813 49.16 5.89 17.46
C GLU A 813 48.71 4.88 18.52
N GLU A 814 49.19 5.04 19.76
CA GLU A 814 48.81 4.17 20.87
C GLU A 814 47.28 4.14 21.14
N LYS A 815 46.59 5.26 20.88
CA LYS A 815 45.14 5.34 20.99
C LYS A 815 44.44 4.52 19.89
N LEU A 816 44.99 4.50 18.70
CA LEU A 816 44.47 3.70 17.61
C LEU A 816 44.63 2.21 17.87
N ASP A 817 45.84 1.81 18.27
CA ASP A 817 46.17 0.41 18.59
C ASP A 817 45.28 -0.14 19.70
N GLU A 818 44.96 0.66 20.71
CA GLU A 818 44.09 0.24 21.80
C GLU A 818 42.62 0.07 21.31
N LEU A 819 42.12 0.97 20.46
CA LEU A 819 40.79 0.84 19.89
C LEU A 819 40.67 -0.43 19.00
N VAL A 820 41.69 -0.70 18.19
CA VAL A 820 41.75 -1.91 17.35
C VAL A 820 41.85 -3.15 18.24
N ARG A 821 42.61 -3.12 19.35
CA ARG A 821 42.71 -4.22 20.32
C ARG A 821 41.34 -4.55 20.94
N ILE A 822 40.56 -3.54 21.30
CA ILE A 822 39.21 -3.73 21.85
C ILE A 822 38.31 -4.44 20.79
N LEU A 823 38.37 -4.03 19.55
CA LEU A 823 37.62 -4.66 18.46
C LEU A 823 38.13 -6.08 18.18
N ASP A 824 39.44 -6.31 18.18
CA ASP A 824 40.04 -7.64 18.01
C ASP A 824 39.55 -8.60 19.09
N GLU A 825 39.58 -8.22 20.36
CA GLU A 825 39.13 -9.04 21.49
C GLU A 825 37.61 -9.37 21.35
N TYR A 826 36.80 -8.37 21.00
CA TYR A 826 35.35 -8.53 20.86
C TYR A 826 34.96 -9.44 19.69
N PHE A 827 35.49 -9.18 18.53
CA PHE A 827 35.17 -9.94 17.33
C PHE A 827 35.78 -11.35 17.33
N MET A 828 36.98 -11.51 17.93
CA MET A 828 37.57 -12.83 18.15
C MET A 828 36.66 -13.71 19.02
N LEU A 829 36.05 -13.12 20.05
CA LEU A 829 35.13 -13.85 20.93
C LEU A 829 33.86 -14.32 20.23
N LEU A 830 33.29 -13.49 19.35
CA LEU A 830 31.98 -13.74 18.73
C LEU A 830 32.04 -14.37 17.34
N LEU A 831 33.06 -14.04 16.55
CA LEU A 831 33.22 -14.47 15.17
C LEU A 831 34.46 -15.33 14.91
N GLY A 832 35.39 -15.45 15.93
CA GLY A 832 36.65 -16.12 15.78
C GLY A 832 37.62 -15.43 14.81
N LYS A 833 37.42 -14.12 14.54
CA LYS A 833 38.19 -13.31 13.59
C LYS A 833 38.63 -12.00 14.23
N LYS A 834 39.83 -11.53 13.84
CA LYS A 834 40.32 -10.23 14.19
C LYS A 834 39.70 -9.14 13.31
N TRP A 835 39.72 -7.88 13.75
CA TRP A 835 39.14 -6.77 13.03
C TRP A 835 39.68 -6.62 11.59
N ASN A 836 40.98 -6.77 11.40
CA ASN A 836 41.57 -6.73 10.07
C ASN A 836 41.16 -7.89 9.17
N GLU A 837 40.88 -9.06 9.72
CA GLU A 837 40.35 -10.21 8.95
C GLU A 837 38.91 -9.96 8.50
N ILE A 838 38.11 -9.33 9.34
CA ILE A 838 36.75 -8.91 8.99
C ILE A 838 36.77 -7.87 7.86
N ILE A 839 37.67 -6.90 7.90
CA ILE A 839 37.84 -5.92 6.80
C ILE A 839 38.21 -6.63 5.50
N SER A 840 39.15 -7.60 5.54
CA SER A 840 39.54 -8.38 4.38
C SER A 840 38.41 -9.24 3.82
N ASP A 841 37.52 -9.75 4.65
CA ASP A 841 36.31 -10.46 4.20
C ASP A 841 35.45 -9.60 3.28
N PHE A 842 35.30 -8.30 3.55
CA PHE A 842 34.54 -7.40 2.69
C PHE A 842 35.19 -7.11 1.33
N GLU A 843 36.50 -7.37 1.19
CA GLU A 843 37.20 -7.24 -0.09
C GLU A 843 37.10 -8.53 -0.92
N THR A 844 36.94 -9.68 -0.28
CA THR A 844 37.05 -11.00 -0.92
C THR A 844 35.72 -11.75 -1.04
N ARG A 845 34.70 -11.36 -0.29
CA ARG A 845 33.40 -12.04 -0.20
C ARG A 845 32.24 -11.11 -0.52
N PRO A 846 31.06 -11.63 -0.93
CA PRO A 846 29.89 -10.80 -1.16
C PRO A 846 29.50 -10.01 0.11
N VAL A 847 29.39 -8.70 -0.03
CA VAL A 847 29.20 -7.77 1.12
C VAL A 847 28.00 -8.11 1.97
N LEU A 848 26.86 -8.45 1.34
CA LEU A 848 25.63 -8.77 2.10
C LEU A 848 25.78 -10.05 2.94
N VAL A 849 26.56 -11.01 2.47
CA VAL A 849 26.83 -12.24 3.22
C VAL A 849 27.64 -11.93 4.48
N VAL A 850 28.69 -11.12 4.33
CA VAL A 850 29.55 -10.73 5.47
C VAL A 850 28.75 -9.88 6.48
N LEU A 851 27.93 -8.94 5.99
CA LEU A 851 27.05 -8.14 6.87
C LEU A 851 26.07 -9.01 7.65
N ARG A 852 25.47 -10.02 7.02
CA ARG A 852 24.55 -10.94 7.70
C ARG A 852 25.26 -11.81 8.71
N GLU A 853 26.44 -12.34 8.41
CA GLU A 853 27.25 -13.11 9.37
C GLU A 853 27.58 -12.28 10.62
N ILE A 854 27.99 -11.03 10.45
CA ILE A 854 28.27 -10.11 11.56
C ILE A 854 26.98 -9.85 12.35
N TYR A 855 25.89 -9.54 11.67
CA TYR A 855 24.60 -9.23 12.28
C TYR A 855 24.05 -10.40 13.12
N GLU A 856 24.08 -11.63 12.60
CA GLU A 856 23.61 -12.82 13.28
C GLU A 856 24.50 -13.26 14.44
N ALA A 857 25.81 -13.07 14.32
CA ALA A 857 26.74 -13.40 15.40
C ALA A 857 26.64 -12.41 16.59
N ILE A 858 26.57 -11.13 16.31
CA ILE A 858 26.55 -10.06 17.31
C ILE A 858 25.16 -9.87 17.91
N LYS A 859 24.11 -9.98 17.10
CA LYS A 859 22.72 -9.78 17.50
C LYS A 859 22.47 -8.40 18.14
N PRO A 860 22.73 -7.29 17.44
CA PRO A 860 22.69 -5.95 18.00
C PRO A 860 21.33 -5.56 18.61
N TRP A 861 20.24 -6.26 18.25
CA TRP A 861 18.90 -6.09 18.83
C TRP A 861 18.79 -6.54 20.28
N ILE A 862 19.73 -7.37 20.81
CA ILE A 862 19.71 -7.85 22.20
C ILE A 862 19.87 -6.68 23.18
N THR A 863 20.43 -5.57 22.76
CA THR A 863 20.52 -4.36 23.60
C THR A 863 19.13 -3.92 24.10
N TYR A 864 18.06 -4.26 23.38
CA TYR A 864 16.67 -4.03 23.76
C TYR A 864 16.04 -5.22 24.52
N SER A 865 16.83 -5.95 25.34
CA SER A 865 16.42 -7.21 25.99
C SER A 865 15.13 -7.13 26.81
N ASN A 866 14.78 -5.97 27.32
CA ASN A 866 13.59 -5.74 28.13
C ASN A 866 12.33 -5.42 27.31
N ASN A 867 12.43 -5.23 25.98
CA ASN A 867 11.32 -4.90 25.11
C ASN A 867 11.34 -5.73 23.82
N LYS A 868 10.52 -6.77 23.77
CA LYS A 868 10.43 -7.67 22.61
C LYS A 868 9.96 -6.97 21.33
N GLU A 869 9.13 -5.97 21.46
CA GLU A 869 8.59 -5.21 20.32
C GLU A 869 9.70 -4.40 19.65
N LEU A 870 10.52 -3.68 20.44
CA LEU A 870 11.69 -2.96 19.93
C LEU A 870 12.74 -3.89 19.29
N GLN A 871 12.89 -5.11 19.78
CA GLN A 871 13.77 -6.09 19.15
C GLN A 871 13.25 -6.51 17.77
N LEU A 872 11.94 -6.76 17.66
CA LEU A 872 11.30 -7.10 16.38
C LEU A 872 11.38 -5.93 15.38
N ASP A 873 11.11 -4.72 15.83
CA ASP A 873 11.23 -3.52 15.01
C ASP A 873 12.66 -3.31 14.51
N TYR A 874 13.66 -3.50 15.37
CA TYR A 874 15.07 -3.39 14.95
C TYR A 874 15.40 -4.40 13.84
N LYS A 875 14.98 -5.66 14.00
CA LYS A 875 15.18 -6.71 12.99
C LYS A 875 14.46 -6.42 11.68
N SER A 876 13.18 -6.09 11.76
CA SER A 876 12.35 -5.78 10.58
C SER A 876 12.91 -4.58 9.80
N ASN A 877 13.34 -3.53 10.51
CA ASN A 877 13.93 -2.35 9.90
C ASN A 877 15.29 -2.64 9.25
N TYR A 878 16.10 -3.53 9.85
CA TYR A 878 17.36 -3.95 9.27
C TYR A 878 17.15 -4.74 7.96
N GLU A 879 16.22 -5.70 7.95
CA GLU A 879 15.90 -6.46 6.73
C GLU A 879 15.32 -5.55 5.63
N CYS A 880 14.40 -4.67 5.97
CA CYS A 880 13.87 -3.68 5.02
C CYS A 880 14.99 -2.77 4.44
N LEU A 881 15.98 -2.41 5.24
CA LEU A 881 17.13 -1.63 4.79
C LEU A 881 17.99 -2.41 3.80
N LEU A 882 18.31 -3.67 4.10
CA LEU A 882 19.07 -4.53 3.19
C LEU A 882 18.32 -4.77 1.89
N GLU A 883 17.02 -4.95 1.94
CA GLU A 883 16.17 -5.10 0.75
C GLU A 883 16.25 -3.84 -0.15
N LYS A 884 16.12 -2.63 0.44
CA LYS A 884 16.25 -1.38 -0.31
C LYS A 884 17.63 -1.21 -0.94
N ILE A 885 18.70 -1.57 -0.22
CA ILE A 885 20.07 -1.55 -0.76
C ILE A 885 20.18 -2.52 -1.93
N THR A 886 19.67 -3.74 -1.78
CA THR A 886 19.69 -4.77 -2.84
C THR A 886 18.90 -4.34 -4.07
N GLN A 887 17.73 -3.76 -3.90
CA GLN A 887 16.91 -3.24 -5.00
C GLN A 887 17.62 -2.10 -5.77
N LYS A 888 18.26 -1.19 -5.03
CA LYS A 888 18.99 -0.05 -5.62
C LYS A 888 20.14 -0.52 -6.51
N TYR A 889 20.90 -1.52 -6.08
CA TYR A 889 22.11 -2.02 -6.74
C TYR A 889 21.94 -3.40 -7.39
N SER A 890 20.73 -3.76 -7.78
CA SER A 890 20.38 -5.09 -8.33
C SER A 890 21.14 -5.48 -9.60
N ARG A 891 21.76 -4.53 -10.29
CA ARG A 891 22.51 -4.72 -11.54
C ARG A 891 24.01 -4.45 -11.40
N GLU A 892 24.48 -4.15 -10.21
CA GLU A 892 25.85 -3.72 -9.96
C GLU A 892 26.51 -4.65 -8.92
N TYR A 893 27.84 -4.79 -8.97
CA TYR A 893 28.58 -5.46 -7.91
C TYR A 893 28.61 -4.58 -6.66
N LEU A 894 27.87 -4.96 -5.64
CA LEU A 894 27.72 -4.17 -4.42
C LEU A 894 29.01 -4.17 -3.59
N THR A 895 29.52 -2.98 -3.27
CA THR A 895 30.67 -2.77 -2.39
C THR A 895 30.28 -2.09 -1.08
N VAL A 896 31.12 -2.21 -0.05
CA VAL A 896 30.88 -1.53 1.25
C VAL A 896 30.85 -0.02 1.09
N ASN A 897 31.67 0.54 0.21
CA ASN A 897 31.71 1.97 -0.08
C ASN A 897 30.38 2.45 -0.66
N MET A 898 29.78 1.69 -1.59
CA MET A 898 28.46 2.03 -2.16
C MET A 898 27.39 2.04 -1.10
N ILE A 899 27.40 1.08 -0.16
CA ILE A 899 26.48 1.07 0.98
C ILE A 899 26.72 2.30 1.86
N GLY A 900 27.98 2.64 2.14
CA GLY A 900 28.34 3.82 2.92
C GLY A 900 27.82 5.12 2.31
N GLU A 901 28.03 5.33 1.03
CA GLU A 901 27.50 6.48 0.28
C GLU A 901 25.98 6.50 0.24
N TYR A 902 25.34 5.36 -0.03
CA TYR A 902 23.87 5.26 0.01
C TYR A 902 23.31 5.64 1.36
N LEU A 903 23.85 5.09 2.45
CA LEU A 903 23.42 5.41 3.80
C LEU A 903 23.68 6.88 4.15
N LYS A 904 24.87 7.41 3.83
CA LYS A 904 25.23 8.81 4.03
C LYS A 904 24.23 9.75 3.36
N ILE A 905 23.97 9.55 2.07
CA ILE A 905 23.03 10.36 1.30
C ILE A 905 21.64 10.32 1.95
N ASN A 906 21.13 9.13 2.24
CA ASN A 906 19.77 9.01 2.76
C ASN A 906 19.63 9.51 4.21
N ILE A 907 20.65 9.33 5.06
CA ILE A 907 20.66 9.87 6.43
C ILE A 907 20.67 11.40 6.40
N THR A 908 21.44 12.01 5.50
CA THR A 908 21.59 13.47 5.42
C THR A 908 20.45 14.14 4.67
N THR A 909 19.99 13.59 3.56
CA THR A 909 18.95 14.18 2.71
C THR A 909 17.58 14.18 3.40
N TYR A 910 17.29 13.17 4.22
CA TYR A 910 16.03 13.12 4.97
C TYR A 910 15.98 13.99 6.23
N GLN A 911 17.01 14.74 6.55
CA GLN A 911 16.90 15.78 7.59
C GLN A 911 15.99 16.95 7.17
N GLU A 912 15.65 17.06 5.86
CA GLU A 912 14.95 18.20 5.28
C GLU A 912 13.46 18.01 5.04
N TRP A 913 12.96 16.76 5.10
CA TRP A 913 11.56 16.43 4.81
C TRP A 913 10.72 16.15 6.07
N CYS A 914 11.22 16.59 7.22
CA CYS A 914 10.49 16.51 8.49
C CYS A 914 9.99 17.86 8.93
#